data_d1fc12959d2e355fa66063a1290967cc
#
_entry.id   d1fc12959d2e355fa66063a1290967cc
#
_cell.length_a   1.000
_cell.length_b   1.000
_cell.length_c   1.000
_cell.angle_alpha   90.00
_cell.angle_beta   90.00
_cell.angle_gamma   90.00
#
_symmetry.space_group_name_H-M   'P 1'
#
loop_
_entity.id
_entity.type
_entity.pdbx_description
1 polymer ?
#
loop_
_entity_poly.entity_id
_entity_poly.type
_entity_poly.pdbx_seq_one_letter_code
_entity_poly.pdbx_strand_id
1 'polypeptide(L)'
;MKYSVNSVWENKDEYDVVVIGAGHAGCEAALACARLGIKTIIFTVSVDSIALMPCNPNIGGSSKGHLVKEVDALGGEMGKVIDQTFIQSKMLNKSKGPAVHSLRAQADKANYSKTMRMVLENQENLEIKQAEVTDILAKDGKIEGVQTYSGAVYKCKAVILCTGTYLKARCIYGEISQETGPNGLQAATYLTDSLKKLGIEMYRFKTGTPARIDKNSIDFSKMEEQFGDERVVPFSFTTNPEDVQIEQASCWLTYTNEKTHEIIRANLDRSPLFSGMIEGTGPRYCPSIEDKVVKFADKNKHQVFIEPEGLDTNEMYVGGMSSSLPEDVQYAMYRSVPGLEHAKIVRNAYAIEYDCIDARQLYPTLEFKNVEGLYSGGQFNGSSGYEEAAAQGLIAGINAARKLQGRESLVLDRSEAYIGVLIDDLVTKESHEPYRMMTSRAEYRLLLRQDNADQRLTEKGYEVGLISQERYDRLKEKERLIESEIERLKNAYVGTSEKVQELLESYESTPLNSGSSLAELIRRPELSYEAVADIDVTRPKLPEDLAEEVIGQVDISLKYDGYIQRQKRQVEQFKKMENKKIPEDMDYDAVNSLRIEAVQKLKEYRPVSIGQASRISGVSPADISVLLVYLSGNHR
;
A
#
# COMPACT_ATOMS: atom_id res chain seq x y z
N MET A 1 -21.52 6.28 -27.65
CA MET A 1 -22.44 7.45 -27.73
C MET A 1 -21.60 8.70 -27.56
N LYS A 2 -21.71 9.70 -28.43
CA LYS A 2 -20.99 10.96 -28.20
C LYS A 2 -21.72 11.71 -27.07
N TYR A 3 -21.00 11.97 -25.98
CA TYR A 3 -21.48 12.83 -24.91
C TYR A 3 -21.53 14.28 -25.44
N SER A 4 -22.68 14.91 -25.33
CA SER A 4 -22.83 16.33 -25.62
C SER A 4 -23.69 16.97 -24.54
N VAL A 5 -23.14 17.98 -23.87
CA VAL A 5 -23.89 18.80 -22.91
C VAL A 5 -24.46 19.98 -23.66
N ASN A 6 -25.78 20.17 -23.58
CA ASN A 6 -26.48 21.28 -24.23
C ASN A 6 -26.28 22.61 -23.47
N SER A 7 -25.88 22.57 -22.23
CA SER A 7 -25.61 23.75 -21.40
C SER A 7 -24.40 23.53 -20.49
N VAL A 8 -23.42 24.41 -20.59
CA VAL A 8 -22.26 24.47 -19.70
C VAL A 8 -22.47 25.66 -18.76
N TRP A 9 -22.25 25.44 -17.48
CA TRP A 9 -22.30 26.52 -16.49
C TRP A 9 -21.11 26.43 -15.55
N GLU A 10 -20.62 27.59 -15.09
CA GLU A 10 -19.48 27.69 -14.20
C GLU A 10 -19.98 27.72 -12.76
N ASN A 11 -19.45 26.83 -11.90
CA ASN A 11 -19.61 26.94 -10.47
C ASN A 11 -18.82 28.16 -9.99
N LYS A 12 -19.44 28.96 -9.14
CA LYS A 12 -18.84 30.21 -8.62
C LYS A 12 -17.96 29.98 -7.39
N ASP A 13 -18.03 28.80 -6.79
CA ASP A 13 -17.15 28.46 -5.68
C ASP A 13 -15.73 28.24 -6.20
N GLU A 14 -14.77 28.76 -5.49
CA GLU A 14 -13.36 28.65 -5.84
C GLU A 14 -12.74 27.48 -5.10
N TYR A 15 -12.05 26.61 -5.81
CA TYR A 15 -11.26 25.51 -5.27
C TYR A 15 -9.82 25.60 -5.77
N ASP A 16 -8.89 25.20 -4.91
CA ASP A 16 -7.48 25.11 -5.31
C ASP A 16 -7.18 23.73 -5.91
N VAL A 17 -7.75 22.67 -5.31
CA VAL A 17 -7.53 21.28 -5.73
C VAL A 17 -8.86 20.56 -5.94
N VAL A 18 -8.92 19.81 -7.04
CA VAL A 18 -9.97 18.83 -7.33
C VAL A 18 -9.39 17.42 -7.23
N VAL A 19 -10.03 16.55 -6.44
CA VAL A 19 -9.70 15.12 -6.37
C VAL A 19 -10.80 14.33 -7.07
N ILE A 20 -10.44 13.45 -8.01
CA ILE A 20 -11.38 12.64 -8.79
C ILE A 20 -11.33 11.19 -8.35
N GLY A 21 -12.37 10.75 -7.67
CA GLY A 21 -12.50 9.42 -7.08
C GLY A 21 -12.24 9.42 -5.57
N ALA A 22 -13.19 8.86 -4.81
CA ALA A 22 -13.14 8.78 -3.35
C ALA A 22 -12.86 7.34 -2.83
N GLY A 23 -11.99 6.61 -3.53
CA GLY A 23 -11.36 5.39 -3.02
C GLY A 23 -10.23 5.72 -2.03
N HIS A 24 -9.46 4.71 -1.62
CA HIS A 24 -8.40 4.90 -0.61
C HIS A 24 -7.38 5.98 -1.00
N ALA A 25 -6.98 6.06 -2.28
CA ALA A 25 -6.09 7.11 -2.76
C ALA A 25 -6.72 8.51 -2.67
N GLY A 26 -7.97 8.64 -3.12
CA GLY A 26 -8.66 9.93 -3.12
C GLY A 26 -8.95 10.45 -1.73
N CYS A 27 -9.31 9.59 -0.78
CA CYS A 27 -9.50 9.96 0.62
C CYS A 27 -8.22 10.53 1.23
N GLU A 28 -7.09 9.85 1.08
CA GLU A 28 -5.80 10.32 1.61
C GLU A 28 -5.34 11.62 0.91
N ALA A 29 -5.51 11.73 -0.41
CA ALA A 29 -5.14 12.92 -1.17
C ALA A 29 -5.97 14.15 -0.74
N ALA A 30 -7.28 13.98 -0.61
CA ALA A 30 -8.18 15.06 -0.23
C ALA A 30 -7.94 15.53 1.21
N LEU A 31 -7.76 14.58 2.15
CA LEU A 31 -7.44 14.89 3.55
C LEU A 31 -6.09 15.61 3.66
N ALA A 32 -5.07 15.16 2.93
CA ALA A 32 -3.76 15.82 2.93
C ALA A 32 -3.85 17.26 2.45
N CYS A 33 -4.51 17.51 1.31
CA CYS A 33 -4.70 18.87 0.79
C CYS A 33 -5.47 19.76 1.78
N ALA A 34 -6.61 19.28 2.29
CA ALA A 34 -7.47 20.05 3.18
C ALA A 34 -6.80 20.39 4.52
N ARG A 35 -6.09 19.42 5.13
CA ARG A 35 -5.33 19.60 6.38
C ARG A 35 -4.15 20.56 6.23
N LEU A 36 -3.61 20.67 5.02
CA LEU A 36 -2.60 21.67 4.67
C LEU A 36 -3.19 23.05 4.34
N GLY A 37 -4.49 23.26 4.56
CA GLY A 37 -5.18 24.52 4.36
C GLY A 37 -5.54 24.84 2.90
N ILE A 38 -5.53 23.83 2.03
CA ILE A 38 -5.88 23.97 0.61
C ILE A 38 -7.37 23.69 0.42
N LYS A 39 -8.10 24.63 -0.19
CA LYS A 39 -9.53 24.46 -0.47
C LYS A 39 -9.75 23.37 -1.53
N THR A 40 -10.30 22.25 -1.09
CA THR A 40 -10.35 21.01 -1.86
C THR A 40 -11.78 20.54 -2.06
N ILE A 41 -12.09 20.04 -3.26
CA ILE A 41 -13.32 19.29 -3.53
C ILE A 41 -12.98 17.90 -4.03
N ILE A 42 -13.66 16.86 -3.50
CA ILE A 42 -13.54 15.48 -3.93
C ILE A 42 -14.80 15.03 -4.66
N PHE A 43 -14.64 14.50 -5.87
CA PHE A 43 -15.72 13.94 -6.66
C PHE A 43 -15.76 12.42 -6.55
N THR A 44 -16.96 11.88 -6.44
CA THR A 44 -17.22 10.43 -6.47
C THR A 44 -18.47 10.13 -7.28
N VAL A 45 -18.53 8.97 -7.90
CA VAL A 45 -19.73 8.49 -8.60
C VAL A 45 -20.85 8.08 -7.63
N SER A 46 -20.48 7.74 -6.39
CA SER A 46 -21.42 7.47 -5.30
C SER A 46 -20.79 7.81 -3.95
N VAL A 47 -21.45 8.61 -3.13
CA VAL A 47 -21.01 8.90 -1.75
C VAL A 47 -21.06 7.66 -0.86
N ASP A 48 -21.90 6.68 -1.18
CA ASP A 48 -22.01 5.43 -0.44
C ASP A 48 -20.86 4.44 -0.76
N SER A 49 -20.01 4.78 -1.74
CA SER A 49 -18.82 4.01 -2.12
C SER A 49 -17.49 4.64 -1.68
N ILE A 50 -17.54 5.65 -0.81
CA ILE A 50 -16.31 6.26 -0.25
C ILE A 50 -15.52 5.20 0.50
N ALA A 51 -14.23 5.08 0.20
CA ALA A 51 -13.32 4.08 0.76
C ALA A 51 -13.85 2.64 0.71
N LEU A 52 -14.66 2.32 -0.32
CA LEU A 52 -15.20 0.97 -0.51
C LEU A 52 -14.06 -0.05 -0.67
N MET A 53 -14.24 -1.21 -0.06
CA MET A 53 -13.35 -2.37 -0.17
C MET A 53 -13.98 -3.43 -1.08
N PRO A 54 -13.96 -3.29 -2.40
CA PRO A 54 -14.75 -4.14 -3.31
C PRO A 54 -14.17 -5.55 -3.47
N CYS A 55 -12.91 -5.76 -3.12
CA CYS A 55 -12.26 -7.06 -3.16
C CYS A 55 -12.24 -7.67 -1.75
N ASN A 56 -11.06 -7.87 -1.16
CA ASN A 56 -10.92 -8.51 0.15
C ASN A 56 -11.26 -7.55 1.31
N PRO A 57 -11.63 -8.08 2.49
CA PRO A 57 -11.95 -7.28 3.67
C PRO A 57 -10.71 -6.92 4.51
N ASN A 58 -9.51 -6.95 3.96
CA ASN A 58 -8.28 -6.82 4.75
C ASN A 58 -7.52 -5.53 4.45
N ILE A 59 -6.97 -4.92 5.50
CA ILE A 59 -5.95 -3.86 5.46
C ILE A 59 -4.65 -4.42 6.04
N GLY A 60 -3.53 -4.17 5.37
CA GLY A 60 -2.24 -4.69 5.77
C GLY A 60 -1.92 -6.08 5.20
N GLY A 61 -1.05 -6.80 5.88
CA GLY A 61 -0.45 -8.03 5.40
C GLY A 61 1.00 -7.84 4.96
N SER A 62 1.63 -8.87 4.40
CA SER A 62 3.05 -8.85 4.04
C SER A 62 3.40 -7.65 3.15
N SER A 63 4.35 -6.81 3.58
CA SER A 63 4.74 -5.51 3.03
C SER A 63 3.66 -4.41 3.08
N LYS A 64 2.40 -4.75 3.10
CA LYS A 64 1.29 -3.81 3.11
C LYS A 64 1.09 -3.17 4.49
N GLY A 65 1.27 -3.93 5.57
CA GLY A 65 1.31 -3.39 6.92
C GLY A 65 2.37 -2.31 7.10
N HIS A 66 3.51 -2.43 6.39
CA HIS A 66 4.55 -1.40 6.35
C HIS A 66 4.02 -0.11 5.71
N LEU A 67 3.32 -0.20 4.56
CA LEU A 67 2.73 0.97 3.90
C LEU A 67 1.71 1.68 4.80
N VAL A 68 0.83 0.94 5.48
CA VAL A 68 -0.17 1.55 6.38
C VAL A 68 0.50 2.30 7.53
N LYS A 69 1.52 1.69 8.17
CA LYS A 69 2.30 2.32 9.22
C LYS A 69 3.03 3.57 8.73
N GLU A 70 3.56 3.55 7.50
CA GLU A 70 4.22 4.71 6.90
C GLU A 70 3.23 5.81 6.51
N VAL A 71 2.06 5.46 5.99
CA VAL A 71 0.95 6.41 5.74
C VAL A 71 0.53 7.09 7.04
N ASP A 72 0.35 6.33 8.11
CA ASP A 72 0.03 6.89 9.43
C ASP A 72 1.16 7.78 9.97
N ALA A 73 2.42 7.35 9.86
CA ALA A 73 3.58 8.11 10.32
C ALA A 73 3.71 9.48 9.63
N LEU A 74 3.25 9.61 8.38
CA LEU A 74 3.19 10.87 7.63
C LEU A 74 1.94 11.70 7.92
N GLY A 75 0.99 11.19 8.69
CA GLY A 75 -0.27 11.89 9.03
C GLY A 75 -1.48 11.48 8.20
N GLY A 76 -1.42 10.35 7.48
CA GLY A 76 -2.57 9.76 6.79
C GLY A 76 -3.62 9.16 7.73
N GLU A 77 -4.71 8.67 7.18
CA GLU A 77 -5.92 8.31 7.95
C GLU A 77 -6.22 6.81 7.97
N MET A 78 -5.77 6.04 6.98
CA MET A 78 -6.09 4.61 6.86
C MET A 78 -5.81 3.81 8.14
N GLY A 79 -4.68 4.06 8.80
CA GLY A 79 -4.29 3.38 10.04
C GLY A 79 -5.25 3.66 11.19
N LYS A 80 -5.72 4.89 11.34
CA LYS A 80 -6.66 5.29 12.39
C LYS A 80 -8.06 4.71 12.16
N VAL A 81 -8.52 4.71 10.90
CA VAL A 81 -9.84 4.18 10.55
C VAL A 81 -9.89 2.68 10.70
N ILE A 82 -8.85 1.94 10.30
CA ILE A 82 -8.84 0.49 10.48
C ILE A 82 -8.77 0.11 11.97
N ASP A 83 -8.05 0.85 12.80
CA ASP A 83 -7.99 0.61 14.26
C ASP A 83 -9.36 0.76 14.94
N GLN A 84 -10.26 1.56 14.37
CA GLN A 84 -11.63 1.75 14.86
C GLN A 84 -12.63 0.72 14.32
N THR A 85 -12.29 0.00 13.24
CA THR A 85 -13.28 -0.75 12.45
C THR A 85 -12.85 -2.18 12.11
N PHE A 86 -11.71 -2.64 12.63
CA PHE A 86 -11.30 -4.02 12.44
C PHE A 86 -12.16 -4.98 13.27
N ILE A 87 -12.27 -6.21 12.79
CA ILE A 87 -12.96 -7.30 13.47
C ILE A 87 -12.02 -8.47 13.81
N GLN A 88 -10.85 -8.52 13.19
CA GLN A 88 -9.77 -9.42 13.55
C GLN A 88 -8.42 -8.78 13.22
N SER A 89 -7.41 -9.00 14.07
CA SER A 89 -6.05 -8.54 13.83
C SER A 89 -5.03 -9.65 14.06
N LYS A 90 -3.99 -9.68 13.22
CA LYS A 90 -2.93 -10.70 13.31
C LYS A 90 -1.60 -10.16 12.81
N MET A 91 -0.54 -10.40 13.57
CA MET A 91 0.83 -10.16 13.13
C MET A 91 1.34 -11.36 12.32
N LEU A 92 1.59 -11.14 11.04
CA LEU A 92 2.11 -12.17 10.14
C LEU A 92 3.64 -12.25 10.21
N ASN A 93 4.18 -13.43 9.87
CA ASN A 93 5.63 -13.69 9.80
C ASN A 93 6.39 -13.55 11.13
N LYS A 94 5.76 -13.72 12.28
CA LYS A 94 6.41 -13.63 13.62
C LYS A 94 7.67 -14.51 13.71
N SER A 95 7.66 -15.70 13.09
CA SER A 95 8.79 -16.63 13.09
C SER A 95 9.95 -16.23 12.16
N LYS A 96 9.80 -15.20 11.31
CA LYS A 96 10.80 -14.83 10.30
C LYS A 96 11.64 -13.62 10.67
N GLY A 97 11.45 -13.08 11.84
CA GLY A 97 12.16 -11.91 12.36
C GLY A 97 11.56 -10.55 11.95
N PRO A 98 11.99 -9.45 12.60
CA PRO A 98 11.32 -8.15 12.57
C PRO A 98 11.30 -7.46 11.21
N ALA A 99 12.26 -7.77 10.33
CA ALA A 99 12.33 -7.18 8.99
C ALA A 99 11.12 -7.49 8.09
N VAL A 100 10.33 -8.50 8.43
CA VAL A 100 9.17 -8.96 7.64
C VAL A 100 7.90 -9.16 8.48
N HIS A 101 7.94 -8.83 9.78
CA HIS A 101 6.72 -8.76 10.57
C HIS A 101 5.74 -7.82 9.89
N SER A 102 4.50 -8.25 9.74
CA SER A 102 3.52 -7.49 8.97
C SER A 102 2.15 -7.61 9.61
N LEU A 103 1.64 -6.50 10.09
CA LEU A 103 0.31 -6.43 10.68
C LEU A 103 -0.75 -6.55 9.58
N ARG A 104 -1.79 -7.35 9.85
CA ARG A 104 -2.99 -7.49 9.02
C ARG A 104 -4.22 -7.37 9.89
N ALA A 105 -5.15 -6.51 9.52
CA ALA A 105 -6.45 -6.40 10.12
C ALA A 105 -7.54 -6.69 9.11
N GLN A 106 -8.52 -7.49 9.53
CA GLN A 106 -9.75 -7.69 8.77
C GLN A 106 -10.75 -6.62 9.21
N ALA A 107 -11.26 -5.86 8.24
CA ALA A 107 -12.19 -4.78 8.46
C ALA A 107 -13.64 -5.28 8.50
N ASP A 108 -14.46 -4.63 9.32
CA ASP A 108 -15.86 -4.47 9.00
C ASP A 108 -15.97 -3.47 7.85
N LYS A 109 -16.23 -3.94 6.64
CA LYS A 109 -16.18 -3.13 5.41
C LYS A 109 -17.17 -1.97 5.42
N ALA A 110 -18.38 -2.21 5.94
CA ALA A 110 -19.40 -1.18 6.02
C ALA A 110 -19.02 -0.08 7.02
N ASN A 111 -18.54 -0.47 8.19
CA ASN A 111 -18.08 0.47 9.21
C ASN A 111 -16.83 1.23 8.77
N TYR A 112 -15.88 0.59 8.08
CA TYR A 112 -14.69 1.24 7.53
C TYR A 112 -15.08 2.36 6.55
N SER A 113 -15.95 2.05 5.58
CA SER A 113 -16.44 3.03 4.60
C SER A 113 -17.20 4.18 5.28
N LYS A 114 -18.11 3.85 6.20
CA LYS A 114 -18.86 4.84 6.98
C LYS A 114 -17.96 5.75 7.81
N THR A 115 -16.98 5.18 8.50
CA THR A 115 -16.05 5.95 9.35
C THR A 115 -15.18 6.88 8.50
N MET A 116 -14.62 6.39 7.40
CA MET A 116 -13.83 7.23 6.49
C MET A 116 -14.68 8.36 5.89
N ARG A 117 -15.92 8.07 5.49
CA ARG A 117 -16.86 9.09 5.01
C ARG A 117 -17.09 10.17 6.07
N MET A 118 -17.31 9.81 7.32
CA MET A 118 -17.48 10.78 8.42
C MET A 118 -16.21 11.64 8.62
N VAL A 119 -15.03 11.07 8.49
CA VAL A 119 -13.78 11.83 8.55
C VAL A 119 -13.73 12.88 7.45
N LEU A 120 -14.07 12.51 6.20
CA LEU A 120 -14.09 13.46 5.08
C LEU A 120 -15.16 14.55 5.26
N GLU A 121 -16.37 14.18 5.68
CA GLU A 121 -17.49 15.11 5.86
C GLU A 121 -17.23 16.16 6.95
N ASN A 122 -16.43 15.81 7.98
CA ASN A 122 -16.08 16.72 9.07
C ASN A 122 -14.75 17.45 8.86
N GLN A 123 -14.05 17.20 7.74
CA GLN A 123 -12.77 17.85 7.49
C GLN A 123 -12.97 19.27 6.96
N GLU A 124 -12.43 20.26 7.69
CA GLU A 124 -12.35 21.65 7.20
C GLU A 124 -11.62 21.73 5.85
N ASN A 125 -11.97 22.70 5.03
CA ASN A 125 -11.44 22.93 3.68
C ASN A 125 -11.71 21.80 2.68
N LEU A 126 -12.60 20.86 3.00
CA LEU A 126 -12.96 19.74 2.12
C LEU A 126 -14.46 19.72 1.84
N GLU A 127 -14.81 19.65 0.55
CA GLU A 127 -16.18 19.44 0.07
C GLU A 127 -16.28 18.11 -0.67
N ILE A 128 -17.40 17.40 -0.48
CA ILE A 128 -17.69 16.14 -1.18
C ILE A 128 -18.80 16.37 -2.20
N LYS A 129 -18.57 15.93 -3.44
CA LYS A 129 -19.57 16.04 -4.51
C LYS A 129 -19.80 14.70 -5.22
N GLN A 130 -21.04 14.25 -5.21
CA GLN A 130 -21.43 13.12 -6.06
C GLN A 130 -21.65 13.62 -7.49
N ALA A 131 -20.70 13.34 -8.37
CA ALA A 131 -20.80 13.58 -9.81
C ALA A 131 -19.70 12.81 -10.54
N GLU A 132 -19.96 12.42 -11.80
CA GLU A 132 -18.93 11.94 -12.70
C GLU A 132 -18.22 13.12 -13.35
N VAL A 133 -16.90 13.21 -13.21
CA VAL A 133 -16.06 14.14 -13.95
C VAL A 133 -15.78 13.54 -15.34
N THR A 134 -16.05 14.30 -16.38
CA THR A 134 -15.95 13.85 -17.78
C THR A 134 -14.79 14.44 -18.52
N ASP A 135 -14.35 15.65 -18.12
CA ASP A 135 -13.29 16.37 -18.81
C ASP A 135 -12.34 17.08 -17.84
N ILE A 136 -11.07 17.06 -18.19
CA ILE A 136 -10.00 17.87 -17.60
C ILE A 136 -9.79 19.08 -18.50
N LEU A 137 -9.94 20.26 -17.94
CA LEU A 137 -9.73 21.53 -18.65
C LEU A 137 -8.30 21.99 -18.40
N ALA A 138 -7.53 22.04 -19.47
CA ALA A 138 -6.15 22.52 -19.44
C ALA A 138 -5.88 23.45 -20.61
N LYS A 139 -5.04 24.45 -20.39
CA LYS A 139 -4.59 25.39 -21.39
C LYS A 139 -3.07 25.53 -21.30
N ASP A 140 -2.42 25.52 -22.45
CA ASP A 140 -0.97 25.63 -22.58
C ASP A 140 -0.20 24.66 -21.65
N GLY A 141 -0.72 23.41 -21.50
CA GLY A 141 -0.13 22.37 -20.65
C GLY A 141 -0.35 22.56 -19.14
N LYS A 142 -1.26 23.44 -18.73
CA LYS A 142 -1.55 23.73 -17.33
C LYS A 142 -3.03 23.56 -17.01
N ILE A 143 -3.34 23.02 -15.84
CA ILE A 143 -4.71 22.81 -15.35
C ILE A 143 -5.42 24.15 -15.13
N GLU A 144 -6.68 24.23 -15.60
CA GLU A 144 -7.61 25.32 -15.34
C GLU A 144 -8.88 24.87 -14.59
N GLY A 145 -9.24 23.58 -14.64
CA GLY A 145 -10.42 23.06 -13.99
C GLY A 145 -10.87 21.69 -14.49
N VAL A 146 -12.08 21.33 -14.12
CA VAL A 146 -12.76 20.09 -14.55
C VAL A 146 -14.19 20.37 -14.97
N GLN A 147 -14.76 19.50 -15.81
CA GLN A 147 -16.18 19.51 -16.16
C GLN A 147 -16.83 18.20 -15.73
N THR A 148 -18.03 18.28 -15.18
CA THR A 148 -18.83 17.12 -14.81
C THR A 148 -19.81 16.72 -15.92
N TYR A 149 -20.37 15.53 -15.77
CA TYR A 149 -21.38 14.98 -16.71
C TYR A 149 -22.59 15.92 -16.90
N SER A 150 -23.01 16.65 -15.86
CA SER A 150 -24.10 17.61 -15.93
C SER A 150 -23.74 18.95 -16.59
N GLY A 151 -22.49 19.12 -17.04
CA GLY A 151 -21.98 20.34 -17.68
C GLY A 151 -21.49 21.41 -16.70
N ALA A 152 -21.40 21.11 -15.42
CA ALA A 152 -20.84 22.02 -14.43
C ALA A 152 -19.31 22.08 -14.56
N VAL A 153 -18.77 23.28 -14.61
CA VAL A 153 -17.32 23.55 -14.64
C VAL A 153 -16.86 24.03 -13.27
N TYR A 154 -15.86 23.38 -12.74
CA TYR A 154 -15.20 23.71 -11.49
C TYR A 154 -13.77 24.16 -11.80
N LYS A 155 -13.47 25.44 -11.55
CA LYS A 155 -12.12 25.97 -11.70
C LYS A 155 -11.24 25.49 -10.55
N CYS A 156 -10.00 25.15 -10.87
CA CYS A 156 -8.99 24.77 -9.88
C CYS A 156 -7.58 24.96 -10.44
N LYS A 157 -6.60 24.88 -9.55
CA LYS A 157 -5.18 25.02 -9.88
C LYS A 157 -4.48 23.67 -10.03
N ALA A 158 -5.02 22.61 -9.41
CA ALA A 158 -4.52 21.26 -9.55
C ALA A 158 -5.65 20.23 -9.51
N VAL A 159 -5.41 19.09 -10.18
CA VAL A 159 -6.30 17.92 -10.21
C VAL A 159 -5.51 16.68 -9.80
N ILE A 160 -6.10 15.83 -8.96
CA ILE A 160 -5.53 14.55 -8.55
C ILE A 160 -6.46 13.43 -9.00
N LEU A 161 -5.97 12.58 -9.92
CA LEU A 161 -6.71 11.45 -10.48
C LEU A 161 -6.57 10.22 -9.57
N CYS A 162 -7.69 9.77 -8.98
CA CYS A 162 -7.78 8.62 -8.10
C CYS A 162 -8.92 7.68 -8.52
N THR A 163 -9.01 7.38 -9.82
CA THR A 163 -10.16 6.71 -10.44
C THR A 163 -10.26 5.21 -10.14
N GLY A 164 -9.24 4.61 -9.53
CA GLY A 164 -9.25 3.21 -9.11
C GLY A 164 -9.52 2.24 -10.26
N THR A 165 -10.56 1.41 -10.10
CA THR A 165 -10.99 0.44 -11.12
C THR A 165 -12.26 0.86 -11.86
N TYR A 166 -12.64 2.15 -11.79
CA TYR A 166 -13.92 2.62 -12.35
C TYR A 166 -13.83 3.16 -13.77
N LEU A 167 -12.62 3.55 -14.22
CA LEU A 167 -12.46 4.21 -15.51
C LEU A 167 -12.61 3.20 -16.66
N LYS A 168 -13.63 3.39 -17.51
CA LYS A 168 -14.10 2.43 -18.53
C LYS A 168 -14.18 1.00 -17.99
N ALA A 169 -14.68 0.87 -16.76
CA ALA A 169 -14.78 -0.40 -16.07
C ALA A 169 -15.74 -1.36 -16.77
N ARG A 170 -15.35 -2.64 -16.81
CA ARG A 170 -16.14 -3.73 -17.39
C ARG A 170 -16.02 -4.96 -16.49
N CYS A 171 -17.12 -5.40 -15.89
CA CYS A 171 -17.20 -6.63 -15.11
C CYS A 171 -17.53 -7.81 -16.02
N ILE A 172 -16.81 -8.91 -15.90
CA ILE A 172 -16.87 -10.06 -16.82
C ILE A 172 -16.91 -11.36 -16.02
N TYR A 173 -17.86 -12.23 -16.32
CA TYR A 173 -17.92 -13.62 -15.85
C TYR A 173 -18.66 -14.49 -16.87
N GLY A 174 -18.11 -15.67 -17.21
CA GLY A 174 -18.58 -16.47 -18.30
C GLY A 174 -18.68 -15.70 -19.60
N GLU A 175 -19.78 -15.78 -20.28
CA GLU A 175 -20.08 -15.11 -21.54
C GLU A 175 -20.66 -13.68 -21.35
N ILE A 176 -20.78 -13.20 -20.09
CA ILE A 176 -21.39 -11.93 -19.74
C ILE A 176 -20.34 -10.85 -19.55
N SER A 177 -20.54 -9.71 -20.19
CA SER A 177 -19.75 -8.50 -20.00
C SER A 177 -20.69 -7.32 -19.73
N GLN A 178 -20.48 -6.63 -18.60
CA GLN A 178 -21.28 -5.50 -18.16
C GLN A 178 -20.38 -4.27 -17.97
N GLU A 179 -20.76 -3.14 -18.55
CA GLU A 179 -20.07 -1.86 -18.38
C GLU A 179 -20.43 -1.24 -17.02
N THR A 180 -19.91 -1.86 -15.95
CA THR A 180 -20.10 -1.43 -14.57
C THR A 180 -18.77 -1.39 -13.82
N GLY A 181 -18.71 -0.56 -12.79
CA GLY A 181 -17.67 -0.62 -11.77
C GLY A 181 -17.88 -1.81 -10.82
N PRO A 182 -17.01 -1.96 -9.81
CA PRO A 182 -17.13 -3.03 -8.83
C PRO A 182 -18.46 -3.00 -8.10
N ASN A 183 -18.96 -4.17 -7.70
CA ASN A 183 -20.23 -4.34 -6.99
C ASN A 183 -21.48 -3.78 -7.72
N GLY A 184 -21.44 -3.70 -9.06
CA GLY A 184 -22.54 -3.16 -9.87
C GLY A 184 -22.69 -1.64 -9.82
N LEU A 185 -21.70 -0.91 -9.28
CA LEU A 185 -21.70 0.55 -9.27
C LEU A 185 -21.46 1.10 -10.67
N GLN A 186 -21.84 2.36 -10.89
CA GLN A 186 -21.62 3.04 -12.17
C GLN A 186 -20.13 3.09 -12.53
N ALA A 187 -19.81 2.76 -13.78
CA ALA A 187 -18.48 3.00 -14.34
C ALA A 187 -18.32 4.48 -14.73
N ALA A 188 -17.10 5.01 -14.64
CA ALA A 188 -16.75 6.32 -15.19
C ALA A 188 -16.27 6.14 -16.65
N THR A 189 -17.06 6.61 -17.60
CA THR A 189 -16.86 6.23 -19.01
C THR A 189 -16.14 7.29 -19.84
N TYR A 190 -16.30 8.57 -19.50
CA TYR A 190 -15.97 9.67 -20.42
C TYR A 190 -14.58 10.24 -20.23
N LEU A 191 -14.03 10.20 -19.03
CA LEU A 191 -12.76 10.85 -18.67
C LEU A 191 -11.55 10.36 -19.48
N THR A 192 -11.54 9.08 -19.89
CA THR A 192 -10.44 8.50 -20.70
C THR A 192 -10.18 9.30 -21.99
N ASP A 193 -11.23 9.73 -22.67
CA ASP A 193 -11.08 10.45 -23.94
C ASP A 193 -10.51 11.86 -23.72
N SER A 194 -10.83 12.49 -22.60
CA SER A 194 -10.24 13.76 -22.17
C SER A 194 -8.75 13.61 -21.86
N LEU A 195 -8.37 12.57 -21.12
CA LEU A 195 -6.96 12.28 -20.78
C LEU A 195 -6.12 12.00 -22.03
N LYS A 196 -6.66 11.23 -22.99
CA LYS A 196 -5.98 10.99 -24.27
C LYS A 196 -5.75 12.27 -25.08
N LYS A 197 -6.69 13.24 -25.07
CA LYS A 197 -6.50 14.55 -25.71
C LYS A 197 -5.37 15.36 -25.09
N LEU A 198 -5.06 15.13 -23.80
CA LEU A 198 -3.93 15.75 -23.10
C LEU A 198 -2.60 15.01 -23.37
N GLY A 199 -2.59 14.00 -24.24
CA GLY A 199 -1.40 13.23 -24.59
C GLY A 199 -1.01 12.19 -23.54
N ILE A 200 -1.95 11.77 -22.68
CA ILE A 200 -1.70 10.74 -21.67
C ILE A 200 -1.89 9.37 -22.30
N GLU A 201 -0.88 8.52 -22.20
CA GLU A 201 -0.91 7.13 -22.66
C GLU A 201 -1.66 6.25 -21.66
N MET A 202 -2.61 5.47 -22.19
CA MET A 202 -3.49 4.62 -21.40
C MET A 202 -3.21 3.16 -21.69
N TYR A 203 -3.22 2.37 -20.62
CA TYR A 203 -3.22 0.90 -20.63
C TYR A 203 -4.53 0.34 -20.11
N ARG A 204 -4.69 -0.97 -20.26
CA ARG A 204 -5.84 -1.66 -19.73
C ARG A 204 -5.38 -2.83 -18.86
N PHE A 205 -5.73 -2.80 -17.59
CA PHE A 205 -5.46 -3.87 -16.64
C PHE A 205 -6.75 -4.56 -16.21
N LYS A 206 -6.59 -5.76 -15.64
CA LYS A 206 -7.68 -6.49 -15.02
C LYS A 206 -7.32 -6.89 -13.60
N THR A 207 -8.34 -7.01 -12.76
CA THR A 207 -8.26 -7.70 -11.47
C THR A 207 -9.49 -8.60 -11.33
N GLY A 208 -9.67 -9.24 -10.18
CA GLY A 208 -10.83 -10.09 -9.95
C GLY A 208 -11.14 -10.21 -8.47
N THR A 209 -12.33 -10.70 -8.18
CA THR A 209 -12.79 -10.96 -6.83
C THR A 209 -13.50 -12.31 -6.77
N PRO A 210 -13.44 -13.06 -5.65
CA PRO A 210 -14.23 -14.28 -5.46
C PRO A 210 -15.68 -13.97 -5.15
N ALA A 211 -16.51 -15.01 -5.14
CA ALA A 211 -17.91 -14.90 -4.71
C ALA A 211 -18.04 -14.52 -3.23
N ARG A 212 -19.21 -13.99 -2.87
CA ARG A 212 -19.67 -13.86 -1.48
C ARG A 212 -20.72 -14.93 -1.23
N ILE A 213 -20.59 -15.61 -0.11
CA ILE A 213 -21.46 -16.74 0.28
C ILE A 213 -22.20 -16.37 1.57
N ASP A 214 -23.47 -16.78 1.65
CA ASP A 214 -24.28 -16.64 2.86
C ASP A 214 -23.71 -17.54 3.97
N LYS A 215 -23.32 -16.94 5.10
CA LYS A 215 -22.79 -17.60 6.31
C LYS A 215 -23.66 -18.76 6.76
N ASN A 216 -25.01 -18.63 6.67
CA ASN A 216 -25.96 -19.65 7.09
C ASN A 216 -25.93 -20.91 6.20
N SER A 217 -25.27 -20.88 5.07
CA SER A 217 -25.12 -22.02 4.15
C SER A 217 -23.77 -22.73 4.25
N ILE A 218 -22.93 -22.38 5.25
CA ILE A 218 -21.57 -22.90 5.44
C ILE A 218 -21.56 -23.87 6.61
N ASP A 219 -20.91 -25.02 6.42
CA ASP A 219 -20.63 -25.99 7.47
C ASP A 219 -19.21 -25.79 8.01
N PHE A 220 -19.07 -24.93 9.02
CA PHE A 220 -17.78 -24.59 9.64
C PHE A 220 -17.12 -25.78 10.36
N SER A 221 -17.86 -26.84 10.71
CA SER A 221 -17.29 -28.04 11.35
C SER A 221 -16.27 -28.78 10.49
N LYS A 222 -16.26 -28.51 9.19
CA LYS A 222 -15.34 -29.10 8.21
C LYS A 222 -14.13 -28.19 7.91
N MET A 223 -13.98 -27.09 8.63
CA MET A 223 -12.94 -26.09 8.38
C MET A 223 -12.09 -25.88 9.65
N GLU A 224 -10.86 -25.41 9.44
CA GLU A 224 -9.97 -25.03 10.53
C GLU A 224 -10.21 -23.58 10.92
N GLU A 225 -10.58 -23.36 12.19
CA GLU A 225 -10.80 -22.01 12.71
C GLU A 225 -9.47 -21.27 12.86
N GLN A 226 -9.45 -20.01 12.42
CA GLN A 226 -8.27 -19.14 12.44
C GLN A 226 -8.57 -17.93 13.33
N PHE A 227 -7.90 -17.88 14.47
CA PHE A 227 -8.04 -16.79 15.43
C PHE A 227 -7.10 -15.62 15.12
N GLY A 228 -7.49 -14.44 15.57
CA GLY A 228 -6.59 -13.29 15.67
C GLY A 228 -5.55 -13.47 16.76
N ASP A 229 -4.68 -12.48 16.92
CA ASP A 229 -3.72 -12.44 18.04
C ASP A 229 -4.46 -12.10 19.34
N GLU A 230 -4.05 -12.70 20.47
CA GLU A 230 -4.61 -12.43 21.80
C GLU A 230 -4.48 -10.95 22.17
N ARG A 231 -3.31 -10.38 21.92
CA ARG A 231 -3.05 -8.95 22.09
C ARG A 231 -2.93 -8.27 20.73
N VAL A 232 -3.83 -7.35 20.49
CA VAL A 232 -3.87 -6.55 19.25
C VAL A 232 -2.85 -5.42 19.33
N VAL A 233 -2.08 -5.26 18.25
CA VAL A 233 -1.21 -4.10 18.03
C VAL A 233 -1.93 -3.15 17.06
N PRO A 234 -2.10 -1.86 17.38
CA PRO A 234 -2.74 -0.90 16.50
C PRO A 234 -1.88 -0.59 15.28
N PHE A 235 -2.51 -0.15 14.19
CA PHE A 235 -1.80 0.39 13.03
C PHE A 235 -1.31 1.81 13.28
N SER A 236 -2.15 2.66 13.82
CA SER A 236 -1.77 4.06 14.10
C SER A 236 -0.88 4.16 15.34
N PHE A 237 0.15 4.98 15.25
CA PHE A 237 1.00 5.35 16.39
C PHE A 237 0.30 6.31 17.37
N THR A 238 -0.93 6.75 17.06
CA THR A 238 -1.75 7.58 17.94
C THR A 238 -2.90 6.82 18.61
N THR A 239 -3.13 5.56 18.21
CA THR A 239 -4.13 4.72 18.84
C THR A 239 -3.57 4.12 20.12
N ASN A 240 -4.29 4.27 21.24
CA ASN A 240 -3.92 3.60 22.49
C ASN A 240 -4.14 2.08 22.32
N PRO A 241 -3.10 1.24 22.58
CA PRO A 241 -3.23 -0.20 22.44
C PRO A 241 -4.37 -0.83 23.26
N GLU A 242 -4.74 -0.26 24.40
CA GLU A 242 -5.84 -0.77 25.22
C GLU A 242 -7.22 -0.54 24.57
N ASP A 243 -7.38 0.49 23.76
CA ASP A 243 -8.67 0.81 23.09
C ASP A 243 -9.01 -0.16 21.95
N VAL A 244 -8.03 -0.95 21.49
CA VAL A 244 -8.19 -1.91 20.38
C VAL A 244 -8.28 -3.37 20.85
N GLN A 245 -8.39 -3.61 22.15
CA GLN A 245 -8.61 -4.96 22.70
C GLN A 245 -10.10 -5.30 22.66
N ILE A 246 -10.53 -6.01 21.60
CA ILE A 246 -11.94 -6.40 21.35
C ILE A 246 -12.09 -7.91 21.28
N GLU A 247 -13.32 -8.41 21.42
CA GLU A 247 -13.66 -9.77 21.04
C GLU A 247 -13.57 -9.89 19.52
N GLN A 248 -12.67 -10.73 19.03
CA GLN A 248 -12.36 -10.81 17.61
C GLN A 248 -13.19 -11.89 16.92
N ALA A 249 -13.62 -11.60 15.68
CA ALA A 249 -14.26 -12.57 14.81
C ALA A 249 -13.25 -13.60 14.29
N SER A 250 -13.69 -14.85 14.09
CA SER A 250 -12.87 -15.89 13.49
C SER A 250 -12.96 -15.89 11.97
N CYS A 251 -11.87 -16.30 11.33
CA CYS A 251 -11.83 -16.74 9.94
C CYS A 251 -11.70 -18.25 9.89
N TRP A 252 -11.94 -18.88 8.75
CA TRP A 252 -11.82 -20.33 8.60
C TRP A 252 -10.99 -20.69 7.39
N LEU A 253 -10.22 -21.76 7.51
CA LEU A 253 -9.39 -22.31 6.43
C LEU A 253 -9.97 -23.66 5.97
N THR A 254 -10.14 -23.79 4.67
CA THR A 254 -10.45 -25.03 3.97
C THR A 254 -9.60 -25.13 2.70
N TYR A 255 -9.86 -26.13 1.86
CA TYR A 255 -9.04 -26.37 0.68
C TYR A 255 -9.90 -26.79 -0.51
N THR A 256 -9.48 -26.42 -1.72
CA THR A 256 -9.96 -27.08 -2.94
C THR A 256 -9.54 -28.54 -2.96
N ASN A 257 -10.13 -29.34 -3.81
CA ASN A 257 -9.81 -30.75 -4.00
C ASN A 257 -9.80 -31.12 -5.49
N GLU A 258 -9.50 -32.39 -5.82
CA GLU A 258 -9.42 -32.82 -7.21
C GLU A 258 -10.74 -32.61 -7.97
N LYS A 259 -11.89 -32.87 -7.34
CA LYS A 259 -13.20 -32.61 -7.94
C LYS A 259 -13.39 -31.12 -8.30
N THR A 260 -12.93 -30.20 -7.43
CA THR A 260 -12.92 -28.77 -7.73
C THR A 260 -12.09 -28.46 -8.96
N HIS A 261 -10.90 -29.07 -9.04
CA HIS A 261 -9.98 -28.85 -10.17
C HIS A 261 -10.50 -29.46 -11.47
N GLU A 262 -11.16 -30.64 -11.42
CA GLU A 262 -11.80 -31.27 -12.59
C GLU A 262 -12.92 -30.37 -13.15
N ILE A 263 -13.79 -29.83 -12.28
CA ILE A 263 -14.85 -28.90 -12.68
C ILE A 263 -14.26 -27.68 -13.39
N ILE A 264 -13.20 -27.10 -12.84
CA ILE A 264 -12.55 -25.93 -13.43
C ILE A 264 -11.92 -26.29 -14.79
N ARG A 265 -11.15 -27.39 -14.87
CA ARG A 265 -10.50 -27.83 -16.12
C ARG A 265 -11.49 -28.11 -17.23
N ALA A 266 -12.64 -28.69 -16.89
CA ALA A 266 -13.70 -29.03 -17.86
C ALA A 266 -14.44 -27.81 -18.42
N ASN A 267 -14.22 -26.60 -17.87
CA ASN A 267 -14.91 -25.37 -18.26
C ASN A 267 -13.93 -24.21 -18.60
N LEU A 268 -12.66 -24.50 -18.88
CA LEU A 268 -11.68 -23.47 -19.23
C LEU A 268 -12.04 -22.74 -20.52
N ASP A 269 -12.66 -23.41 -21.47
CA ASP A 269 -13.16 -22.83 -22.72
C ASP A 269 -14.26 -21.78 -22.50
N ARG A 270 -14.98 -21.87 -21.39
CA ARG A 270 -16.01 -20.90 -20.97
C ARG A 270 -15.45 -19.76 -20.08
N SER A 271 -14.17 -19.79 -19.77
CA SER A 271 -13.53 -18.73 -18.97
C SER A 271 -13.16 -17.55 -19.86
N PRO A 272 -13.58 -16.32 -19.53
CA PRO A 272 -13.19 -15.09 -20.23
C PRO A 272 -11.68 -14.92 -20.33
N LEU A 273 -10.93 -15.43 -19.36
CA LEU A 273 -9.48 -15.38 -19.32
C LEU A 273 -8.83 -16.22 -20.45
N PHE A 274 -9.41 -17.38 -20.78
CA PHE A 274 -8.88 -18.31 -21.78
C PHE A 274 -9.56 -18.17 -23.16
N SER A 275 -10.78 -17.61 -23.21
CA SER A 275 -11.49 -17.34 -24.47
C SER A 275 -11.04 -16.08 -25.21
N GLY A 276 -10.18 -15.23 -24.58
CA GLY A 276 -9.73 -13.98 -25.15
C GLY A 276 -10.71 -12.80 -24.99
N MET A 277 -11.79 -12.96 -24.22
CA MET A 277 -12.72 -11.88 -23.95
C MET A 277 -12.09 -10.80 -23.04
N ILE A 278 -11.17 -11.21 -22.14
CA ILE A 278 -10.38 -10.30 -21.31
C ILE A 278 -9.15 -9.85 -22.10
N GLU A 279 -9.04 -8.55 -22.32
CA GLU A 279 -7.93 -7.89 -23.01
C GLU A 279 -6.85 -7.42 -22.03
N GLY A 280 -7.25 -7.05 -20.82
CA GLY A 280 -6.38 -6.50 -19.78
C GLY A 280 -5.46 -7.54 -19.14
N THR A 281 -4.22 -7.16 -18.88
CA THR A 281 -3.28 -8.00 -18.12
C THR A 281 -3.64 -8.03 -16.64
N GLY A 282 -3.65 -9.23 -16.06
CA GLY A 282 -3.96 -9.44 -14.65
C GLY A 282 -2.72 -9.48 -13.74
N PRO A 283 -2.90 -9.29 -12.42
CA PRO A 283 -1.80 -9.30 -11.47
C PRO A 283 -1.23 -10.71 -11.28
N ARG A 284 0.09 -10.84 -11.37
CA ARG A 284 0.83 -12.10 -11.20
C ARG A 284 0.63 -12.75 -9.83
N TYR A 285 0.46 -11.94 -8.78
CA TYR A 285 0.42 -12.37 -7.38
C TYR A 285 -1.00 -12.52 -6.81
N CYS A 286 -2.03 -12.33 -7.64
CA CYS A 286 -3.41 -12.63 -7.30
C CYS A 286 -4.07 -13.36 -8.49
N PRO A 287 -3.57 -14.55 -8.85
CA PRO A 287 -4.15 -15.31 -9.95
C PRO A 287 -5.55 -15.78 -9.58
N SER A 288 -6.42 -15.90 -10.57
CA SER A 288 -7.71 -16.55 -10.42
C SER A 288 -7.53 -18.04 -10.08
N ILE A 289 -8.56 -18.69 -9.60
CA ILE A 289 -8.46 -20.13 -9.27
C ILE A 289 -8.21 -20.96 -10.52
N GLU A 290 -8.80 -20.61 -11.67
CA GLU A 290 -8.53 -21.27 -12.95
C GLU A 290 -7.06 -21.13 -13.37
N ASP A 291 -6.44 -19.97 -13.16
CA ASP A 291 -5.00 -19.77 -13.37
C ASP A 291 -4.14 -20.66 -12.47
N LYS A 292 -4.52 -20.78 -11.19
CA LYS A 292 -3.80 -21.63 -10.22
C LYS A 292 -3.87 -23.12 -10.63
N VAL A 293 -5.04 -23.59 -11.01
CA VAL A 293 -5.27 -24.99 -11.42
C VAL A 293 -4.49 -25.35 -12.68
N VAL A 294 -4.32 -24.38 -13.60
CA VAL A 294 -3.53 -24.59 -14.83
C VAL A 294 -2.03 -24.47 -14.56
N LYS A 295 -1.59 -23.40 -13.89
CA LYS A 295 -0.16 -23.10 -13.67
C LYS A 295 0.50 -24.03 -12.64
N PHE A 296 -0.27 -24.52 -11.68
CA PHE A 296 0.18 -25.41 -10.59
C PHE A 296 -0.56 -26.76 -10.65
N ALA A 297 -0.57 -27.37 -11.82
CA ALA A 297 -1.32 -28.60 -12.07
C ALA A 297 -0.84 -29.80 -11.21
N ASP A 298 0.37 -29.74 -10.66
CA ASP A 298 0.94 -30.69 -9.71
C ASP A 298 0.37 -30.57 -8.28
N LYS A 299 -0.36 -29.50 -7.98
CA LYS A 299 -0.96 -29.28 -6.66
C LYS A 299 -2.36 -29.86 -6.60
N ASN A 300 -2.59 -30.77 -5.64
CA ASN A 300 -3.88 -31.43 -5.44
C ASN A 300 -4.89 -30.56 -4.69
N LYS A 301 -4.43 -29.48 -4.05
CA LYS A 301 -5.27 -28.56 -3.28
C LYS A 301 -4.67 -27.16 -3.22
N HIS A 302 -5.56 -26.16 -3.12
CA HIS A 302 -5.24 -24.77 -2.84
C HIS A 302 -5.97 -24.30 -1.60
N GLN A 303 -5.37 -23.41 -0.81
CA GLN A 303 -5.99 -22.81 0.37
C GLN A 303 -7.18 -21.94 -0.02
N VAL A 304 -8.24 -22.07 0.76
CA VAL A 304 -9.47 -21.27 0.67
C VAL A 304 -9.75 -20.69 2.06
N PHE A 305 -9.78 -19.37 2.14
CA PHE A 305 -10.08 -18.65 3.38
C PHE A 305 -11.53 -18.15 3.34
N ILE A 306 -12.28 -18.42 4.40
CA ILE A 306 -13.63 -17.92 4.60
C ILE A 306 -13.56 -16.80 5.63
N GLU A 307 -13.82 -15.58 5.19
CA GLU A 307 -13.59 -14.36 5.99
C GLU A 307 -14.90 -13.56 6.06
N PRO A 308 -15.41 -13.20 7.27
CA PRO A 308 -16.59 -12.34 7.37
C PRO A 308 -16.29 -10.95 6.80
N GLU A 309 -17.25 -10.37 6.07
CA GLU A 309 -17.13 -9.01 5.53
C GLU A 309 -17.56 -7.91 6.52
N GLY A 310 -18.09 -8.28 7.67
CA GLY A 310 -18.51 -7.41 8.75
C GLY A 310 -19.24 -8.20 9.85
N LEU A 311 -19.56 -7.53 10.96
CA LEU A 311 -20.30 -8.14 12.08
C LEU A 311 -21.81 -8.16 11.84
N ASP A 312 -22.33 -7.18 11.11
CA ASP A 312 -23.77 -7.00 10.86
C ASP A 312 -24.20 -7.53 9.48
N THR A 313 -23.46 -8.48 8.91
CA THR A 313 -23.77 -9.12 7.64
C THR A 313 -23.50 -10.62 7.67
N ASN A 314 -24.25 -11.38 6.88
CA ASN A 314 -23.99 -12.79 6.63
C ASN A 314 -23.09 -13.02 5.40
N GLU A 315 -22.60 -11.97 4.75
CA GLU A 315 -21.72 -12.12 3.60
C GLU A 315 -20.32 -12.60 4.05
N MET A 316 -19.89 -13.73 3.49
CA MET A 316 -18.56 -14.31 3.71
C MET A 316 -17.74 -14.22 2.42
N TYR A 317 -16.56 -13.64 2.51
CA TYR A 317 -15.57 -13.58 1.42
C TYR A 317 -14.86 -14.92 1.28
N VAL A 318 -14.72 -15.44 0.06
CA VAL A 318 -14.09 -16.74 -0.21
C VAL A 318 -12.70 -16.54 -0.79
N GLY A 319 -11.76 -16.18 0.07
CA GLY A 319 -10.37 -15.88 -0.30
C GLY A 319 -9.69 -17.06 -0.98
N GLY A 320 -8.99 -16.78 -2.08
CA GLY A 320 -8.28 -17.80 -2.85
C GLY A 320 -9.06 -18.40 -4.04
N MET A 321 -10.37 -18.11 -4.13
CA MET A 321 -11.30 -18.61 -5.16
C MET A 321 -11.77 -17.52 -6.14
N SER A 322 -10.99 -16.46 -6.35
CA SER A 322 -11.28 -15.46 -7.39
C SER A 322 -11.42 -16.13 -8.76
N SER A 323 -12.47 -15.81 -9.49
CA SER A 323 -12.79 -16.48 -10.76
C SER A 323 -13.56 -15.55 -11.69
N SER A 324 -13.49 -15.84 -12.98
CA SER A 324 -14.37 -15.28 -14.00
C SER A 324 -15.21 -16.34 -14.73
N LEU A 325 -15.26 -17.57 -14.23
CA LEU A 325 -16.09 -18.64 -14.76
C LEU A 325 -17.59 -18.29 -14.68
N PRO A 326 -18.44 -18.86 -15.54
CA PRO A 326 -19.89 -18.61 -15.52
C PRO A 326 -20.53 -19.08 -14.21
N GLU A 327 -21.70 -18.52 -13.89
CA GLU A 327 -22.38 -18.71 -12.61
C GLU A 327 -22.67 -20.18 -12.28
N ASP A 328 -23.11 -20.98 -13.26
CA ASP A 328 -23.35 -22.41 -13.08
C ASP A 328 -22.09 -23.18 -12.67
N VAL A 329 -20.97 -22.81 -13.25
CA VAL A 329 -19.65 -23.39 -12.91
C VAL A 329 -19.19 -22.90 -11.54
N GLN A 330 -19.44 -21.63 -11.20
CA GLN A 330 -19.15 -21.09 -9.87
C GLN A 330 -19.89 -21.89 -8.78
N TYR A 331 -21.19 -22.13 -8.94
CA TYR A 331 -21.94 -22.97 -8.00
C TYR A 331 -21.35 -24.38 -7.90
N ALA A 332 -21.01 -25.02 -9.02
CA ALA A 332 -20.44 -26.36 -9.02
C ALA A 332 -19.07 -26.42 -8.31
N MET A 333 -18.15 -25.48 -8.61
CA MET A 333 -16.83 -25.48 -8.02
C MET A 333 -16.84 -25.10 -6.53
N TYR A 334 -17.63 -24.10 -6.10
CA TYR A 334 -17.73 -23.74 -4.68
C TYR A 334 -18.32 -24.90 -3.88
N ARG A 335 -19.39 -25.55 -4.35
CA ARG A 335 -20.03 -26.68 -3.68
C ARG A 335 -19.21 -27.97 -3.65
N SER A 336 -18.10 -28.03 -4.35
CA SER A 336 -17.14 -29.13 -4.27
C SER A 336 -16.10 -28.95 -3.14
N VAL A 337 -16.01 -27.75 -2.54
CA VAL A 337 -15.09 -27.43 -1.45
C VAL A 337 -15.66 -27.90 -0.11
N PRO A 338 -14.89 -28.59 0.75
CA PRO A 338 -15.36 -29.02 2.07
C PRO A 338 -15.90 -27.87 2.91
N GLY A 339 -17.13 -28.05 3.45
CA GLY A 339 -17.85 -27.05 4.22
C GLY A 339 -18.69 -26.08 3.38
N LEU A 340 -18.55 -26.11 2.06
CA LEU A 340 -19.32 -25.26 1.13
C LEU A 340 -20.35 -26.06 0.28
N GLU A 341 -20.62 -27.32 0.61
CA GLU A 341 -21.47 -28.21 -0.19
C GLU A 341 -22.90 -27.67 -0.40
N HIS A 342 -23.36 -26.83 0.50
CA HIS A 342 -24.68 -26.20 0.44
C HIS A 342 -24.60 -24.69 0.19
N ALA A 343 -23.44 -24.17 -0.26
CA ALA A 343 -23.19 -22.75 -0.42
C ALA A 343 -24.26 -22.06 -1.27
N LYS A 344 -24.75 -20.92 -0.75
CA LYS A 344 -25.61 -19.98 -1.45
C LYS A 344 -24.80 -18.74 -1.78
N ILE A 345 -24.62 -18.49 -3.08
CA ILE A 345 -23.86 -17.34 -3.56
C ILE A 345 -24.75 -16.10 -3.44
N VAL A 346 -24.29 -15.10 -2.70
CA VAL A 346 -24.93 -13.78 -2.57
C VAL A 346 -24.48 -12.85 -3.69
N ARG A 347 -23.17 -12.92 -4.03
CA ARG A 347 -22.56 -12.17 -5.14
C ARG A 347 -21.65 -13.11 -5.92
N ASN A 348 -21.78 -13.12 -7.23
CA ASN A 348 -20.90 -13.91 -8.09
C ASN A 348 -19.46 -13.39 -8.07
N ALA A 349 -18.50 -14.28 -8.27
CA ALA A 349 -17.13 -13.89 -8.62
C ALA A 349 -17.13 -13.26 -10.02
N TYR A 350 -16.24 -12.31 -10.24
CA TYR A 350 -16.04 -11.66 -11.54
C TYR A 350 -14.62 -11.17 -11.74
N ALA A 351 -14.21 -11.02 -12.99
CA ALA A 351 -13.07 -10.20 -13.36
C ALA A 351 -13.55 -8.79 -13.67
N ILE A 352 -12.74 -7.79 -13.37
CA ILE A 352 -12.98 -6.40 -13.76
C ILE A 352 -11.79 -5.88 -14.55
N GLU A 353 -12.05 -5.33 -15.72
CA GLU A 353 -11.10 -4.56 -16.52
C GLU A 353 -11.33 -3.08 -16.36
N TYR A 354 -10.27 -2.31 -16.41
CA TYR A 354 -10.30 -0.85 -16.24
C TYR A 354 -9.12 -0.18 -16.93
N ASP A 355 -9.27 1.09 -17.28
CA ASP A 355 -8.20 1.90 -17.83
C ASP A 355 -7.26 2.39 -16.72
N CYS A 356 -5.96 2.35 -17.02
CA CYS A 356 -4.89 2.86 -16.16
C CYS A 356 -3.81 3.51 -17.05
N ILE A 357 -2.80 4.10 -16.41
CA ILE A 357 -1.68 4.74 -17.11
C ILE A 357 -0.39 3.96 -16.95
N ASP A 358 0.56 4.25 -17.84
CA ASP A 358 1.97 4.01 -17.57
C ASP A 358 2.48 5.09 -16.61
N ALA A 359 2.80 4.71 -15.37
CA ALA A 359 3.23 5.64 -14.34
C ALA A 359 4.61 6.28 -14.61
N ARG A 360 5.36 5.82 -15.62
CA ARG A 360 6.59 6.47 -16.09
C ARG A 360 6.34 7.88 -16.67
N GLN A 361 5.08 8.23 -16.98
CA GLN A 361 4.66 9.57 -17.36
C GLN A 361 4.63 10.54 -16.17
N LEU A 362 4.85 10.04 -14.93
CA LEU A 362 4.85 10.84 -13.72
C LEU A 362 6.27 11.14 -13.24
N TYR A 363 6.41 12.28 -12.58
CA TYR A 363 7.55 12.55 -11.71
C TYR A 363 7.44 11.73 -10.39
N PRO A 364 8.53 11.62 -9.60
CA PRO A 364 8.45 11.03 -8.26
C PRO A 364 7.49 11.76 -7.30
N THR A 365 7.08 12.97 -7.63
CA THR A 365 6.03 13.75 -6.94
C THR A 365 4.61 13.29 -7.27
N LEU A 366 4.46 12.35 -8.22
CA LEU A 366 3.21 11.88 -8.83
C LEU A 366 2.48 12.94 -9.69
N GLU A 367 3.16 14.01 -10.07
CA GLU A 367 2.70 14.97 -11.08
C GLU A 367 3.02 14.46 -12.49
N PHE A 368 2.13 14.68 -13.45
CA PHE A 368 2.39 14.36 -14.86
C PHE A 368 3.47 15.26 -15.46
N LYS A 369 4.37 14.68 -16.24
CA LYS A 369 5.50 15.38 -16.88
C LYS A 369 5.06 16.38 -17.94
N ASN A 370 3.92 16.13 -18.60
CA ASN A 370 3.41 16.90 -19.73
C ASN A 370 2.24 17.84 -19.38
N VAL A 371 1.69 17.77 -18.16
CA VAL A 371 0.56 18.62 -17.72
C VAL A 371 0.82 19.14 -16.33
N GLU A 372 1.14 20.42 -16.22
CA GLU A 372 1.37 21.08 -14.93
C GLU A 372 0.10 21.13 -14.08
N GLY A 373 0.21 20.72 -12.81
CA GLY A 373 -0.90 20.69 -11.87
C GLY A 373 -1.78 19.44 -11.98
N LEU A 374 -1.46 18.49 -12.86
CA LEU A 374 -2.14 17.20 -12.92
C LEU A 374 -1.34 16.13 -12.19
N TYR A 375 -1.97 15.50 -11.19
CA TYR A 375 -1.40 14.43 -10.36
C TYR A 375 -2.23 13.16 -10.51
N SER A 376 -1.66 12.03 -10.12
CA SER A 376 -2.44 10.80 -10.00
C SER A 376 -1.95 9.87 -8.89
N GLY A 377 -2.83 9.00 -8.41
CA GLY A 377 -2.52 8.03 -7.36
C GLY A 377 -3.40 6.79 -7.40
N GLY A 378 -2.90 5.71 -6.79
CA GLY A 378 -3.60 4.47 -6.61
C GLY A 378 -3.59 3.54 -7.81
N GLN A 379 -4.66 2.78 -7.97
CA GLN A 379 -4.73 1.73 -8.98
C GLN A 379 -4.69 2.25 -10.41
N PHE A 380 -5.09 3.50 -10.62
CA PHE A 380 -4.98 4.20 -11.89
C PHE A 380 -3.52 4.31 -12.38
N ASN A 381 -2.53 4.36 -11.48
CA ASN A 381 -1.10 4.33 -11.79
C ASN A 381 -0.57 2.92 -12.09
N GLY A 382 -1.43 1.94 -12.31
CA GLY A 382 -1.02 0.56 -12.57
C GLY A 382 -0.59 -0.22 -11.33
N SER A 383 -0.87 0.25 -10.12
CA SER A 383 -0.67 -0.51 -8.88
C SER A 383 -1.91 -1.32 -8.49
N SER A 384 -1.78 -2.24 -7.54
CA SER A 384 -2.89 -3.04 -7.02
C SER A 384 -2.79 -3.19 -5.51
N GLY A 385 -3.81 -2.71 -4.81
CA GLY A 385 -3.97 -2.79 -3.36
C GLY A 385 -4.42 -1.49 -2.73
N TYR A 386 -5.15 -1.59 -1.61
CA TYR A 386 -5.69 -0.44 -0.89
C TYR A 386 -4.58 0.41 -0.27
N GLU A 387 -3.56 -0.24 0.25
CA GLU A 387 -2.43 0.37 0.94
C GLU A 387 -1.51 1.10 -0.04
N GLU A 388 -1.26 0.51 -1.20
CA GLU A 388 -0.53 1.15 -2.29
C GLU A 388 -1.29 2.39 -2.80
N ALA A 389 -2.62 2.30 -2.84
CA ALA A 389 -3.46 3.42 -3.25
C ALA A 389 -3.42 4.56 -2.21
N ALA A 390 -3.58 4.25 -0.93
CA ALA A 390 -3.50 5.22 0.15
C ALA A 390 -2.15 5.96 0.17
N ALA A 391 -1.05 5.22 0.05
CA ALA A 391 0.31 5.77 0.03
C ALA A 391 0.50 6.76 -1.12
N GLN A 392 0.09 6.40 -2.34
CA GLN A 392 0.21 7.28 -3.51
C GLN A 392 -0.72 8.50 -3.39
N GLY A 393 -1.96 8.31 -2.91
CA GLY A 393 -2.89 9.40 -2.69
C GLY A 393 -2.35 10.44 -1.71
N LEU A 394 -1.81 9.98 -0.59
CA LEU A 394 -1.19 10.85 0.41
C LEU A 394 -0.03 11.67 -0.18
N ILE A 395 0.89 11.05 -0.89
CA ILE A 395 2.04 11.74 -1.49
C ILE A 395 1.60 12.71 -2.59
N ALA A 396 0.64 12.34 -3.44
CA ALA A 396 0.09 13.22 -4.47
C ALA A 396 -0.59 14.45 -3.84
N GLY A 397 -1.38 14.24 -2.79
CA GLY A 397 -2.05 15.33 -2.05
C GLY A 397 -1.06 16.28 -1.37
N ILE A 398 -0.05 15.74 -0.69
CA ILE A 398 1.02 16.55 -0.08
C ILE A 398 1.72 17.39 -1.15
N ASN A 399 2.11 16.79 -2.27
CA ASN A 399 2.89 17.49 -3.29
C ASN A 399 2.07 18.51 -4.07
N ALA A 400 0.80 18.24 -4.34
CA ALA A 400 -0.11 19.24 -4.91
C ALA A 400 -0.26 20.45 -3.99
N ALA A 401 -0.49 20.23 -2.70
CA ALA A 401 -0.62 21.30 -1.71
C ALA A 401 0.69 22.12 -1.57
N ARG A 402 1.83 21.43 -1.42
CA ARG A 402 3.13 22.10 -1.26
C ARG A 402 3.53 22.93 -2.48
N LYS A 403 3.26 22.45 -3.69
CA LYS A 403 3.49 23.21 -4.93
C LYS A 403 2.65 24.49 -4.95
N LEU A 404 1.37 24.43 -4.58
CA LEU A 404 0.50 25.61 -4.50
C LEU A 404 0.94 26.61 -3.41
N GLN A 405 1.58 26.11 -2.35
CA GLN A 405 2.17 26.93 -1.29
C GLN A 405 3.58 27.47 -1.65
N GLY A 406 4.15 27.13 -2.80
CA GLY A 406 5.51 27.48 -3.19
C GLY A 406 6.59 26.83 -2.32
N ARG A 407 6.30 25.64 -1.75
CA ARG A 407 7.22 24.87 -0.91
C ARG A 407 7.84 23.71 -1.70
N GLU A 408 8.97 23.22 -1.24
CA GLU A 408 9.63 22.05 -1.84
C GLU A 408 8.76 20.80 -1.74
N SER A 409 8.79 19.96 -2.77
CA SER A 409 8.06 18.70 -2.83
C SER A 409 8.61 17.67 -1.84
N LEU A 410 7.74 16.81 -1.32
CA LEU A 410 8.13 15.63 -0.56
C LEU A 410 8.38 14.47 -1.52
N VAL A 411 9.62 14.05 -1.62
CA VAL A 411 10.03 12.84 -2.34
C VAL A 411 10.77 11.93 -1.36
N LEU A 412 10.27 10.72 -1.18
CA LEU A 412 10.88 9.71 -0.32
C LEU A 412 11.76 8.80 -1.17
N ASP A 413 13.00 8.57 -0.74
CA ASP A 413 13.86 7.61 -1.43
C ASP A 413 13.63 6.16 -0.95
N ARG A 414 14.19 5.21 -1.71
CA ARG A 414 14.06 3.77 -1.46
C ARG A 414 14.69 3.32 -0.13
N SER A 415 15.59 4.10 0.45
CA SER A 415 16.22 3.81 1.73
C SER A 415 15.46 4.38 2.92
N GLU A 416 14.46 5.22 2.67
CA GLU A 416 13.69 5.91 3.71
C GLU A 416 12.32 5.28 3.98
N ALA A 417 11.68 4.75 2.93
CA ALA A 417 10.32 4.23 3.05
C ALA A 417 9.98 3.17 2.00
N TYR A 418 9.07 2.25 2.34
CA TYR A 418 8.37 1.41 1.35
C TYR A 418 7.56 2.25 0.37
N ILE A 419 7.01 3.39 0.80
CA ILE A 419 6.38 4.38 -0.09
C ILE A 419 7.37 4.86 -1.14
N GLY A 420 8.62 5.14 -0.76
CA GLY A 420 9.70 5.51 -1.68
C GLY A 420 10.01 4.39 -2.67
N VAL A 421 10.10 3.15 -2.21
CA VAL A 421 10.28 1.97 -3.09
C VAL A 421 9.12 1.82 -4.07
N LEU A 422 7.87 1.96 -3.60
CA LEU A 422 6.66 1.88 -4.42
C LEU A 422 6.66 2.91 -5.55
N ILE A 423 6.86 4.18 -5.20
CA ILE A 423 6.79 5.28 -6.19
C ILE A 423 7.96 5.19 -7.17
N ASP A 424 9.17 4.95 -6.68
CA ASP A 424 10.34 4.82 -7.55
C ASP A 424 10.18 3.65 -8.53
N ASP A 425 9.70 2.49 -8.08
CA ASP A 425 9.42 1.36 -8.96
C ASP A 425 8.38 1.70 -10.03
N LEU A 426 7.29 2.41 -9.66
CA LEU A 426 6.23 2.79 -10.60
C LEU A 426 6.71 3.78 -11.68
N VAL A 427 7.48 4.80 -11.29
CA VAL A 427 7.88 5.86 -12.23
C VAL A 427 9.15 5.53 -13.03
N THR A 428 9.87 4.46 -12.69
CA THR A 428 11.13 4.09 -13.34
C THR A 428 11.10 2.75 -14.06
N LYS A 429 10.25 1.81 -13.62
CA LYS A 429 10.21 0.46 -14.18
C LYS A 429 9.02 0.29 -15.10
N GLU A 430 9.25 -0.29 -16.25
CA GLU A 430 8.17 -0.73 -17.11
C GLU A 430 7.39 -1.86 -16.44
N SER A 431 6.06 -1.72 -16.38
CA SER A 431 5.20 -2.72 -15.80
C SER A 431 4.14 -3.16 -16.80
N HIS A 432 4.21 -4.42 -17.22
CA HIS A 432 3.20 -5.02 -18.09
C HIS A 432 2.08 -5.72 -17.31
N GLU A 433 2.14 -5.66 -15.98
CA GLU A 433 1.16 -6.26 -15.07
C GLU A 433 0.92 -5.32 -13.88
N PRO A 434 -0.25 -5.37 -13.21
CA PRO A 434 -0.50 -4.56 -12.02
C PRO A 434 0.58 -4.74 -10.96
N TYR A 435 1.24 -3.63 -10.60
CA TYR A 435 2.29 -3.61 -9.58
C TYR A 435 1.72 -3.94 -8.21
N ARG A 436 2.42 -4.74 -7.44
CA ARG A 436 2.13 -5.04 -6.04
C ARG A 436 3.38 -4.90 -5.20
N MET A 437 3.24 -4.18 -4.07
CA MET A 437 4.33 -4.10 -3.09
C MET A 437 4.57 -5.46 -2.44
N MET A 438 5.84 -5.82 -2.34
CA MET A 438 6.33 -7.03 -1.66
C MET A 438 7.60 -6.70 -0.89
N THR A 439 7.85 -7.43 0.21
CA THR A 439 9.07 -7.25 1.01
C THR A 439 10.35 -7.49 0.21
N SER A 440 10.31 -8.33 -0.83
CA SER A 440 11.45 -8.60 -1.71
C SER A 440 11.86 -7.42 -2.59
N ARG A 441 11.00 -6.40 -2.75
CA ARG A 441 11.30 -5.21 -3.55
C ARG A 441 12.14 -4.18 -2.78
N ALA A 442 12.14 -4.24 -1.45
CA ALA A 442 12.93 -3.35 -0.61
C ALA A 442 14.32 -3.95 -0.36
N GLU A 443 15.36 -3.17 -0.61
CA GLU A 443 16.76 -3.54 -0.42
C GLU A 443 17.14 -3.50 1.07
N TYR A 444 16.55 -2.57 1.84
CA TYR A 444 16.94 -2.25 3.22
C TYR A 444 15.87 -2.64 4.23
N ARG A 445 15.34 -3.88 4.13
CA ARG A 445 14.16 -4.34 4.90
C ARG A 445 14.31 -4.20 6.41
N LEU A 446 15.52 -4.36 6.94
CA LEU A 446 15.75 -4.25 8.38
C LEU A 446 15.71 -2.79 8.87
N LEU A 447 16.03 -1.83 8.00
CA LEU A 447 15.85 -0.41 8.27
C LEU A 447 14.40 0.04 8.08
N LEU A 448 13.70 -0.55 7.09
CA LEU A 448 12.33 -0.17 6.69
C LEU A 448 11.26 -1.03 7.39
N ARG A 449 11.41 -1.30 8.68
CA ARG A 449 10.43 -2.09 9.42
C ARG A 449 9.13 -1.30 9.64
N GLN A 450 8.03 -2.01 9.83
CA GLN A 450 6.74 -1.36 10.16
C GLN A 450 6.74 -0.73 11.56
N ASP A 451 7.45 -1.34 12.51
CA ASP A 451 7.52 -0.93 13.92
C ASP A 451 8.31 0.38 14.16
N ASN A 452 9.14 0.79 13.19
CA ASN A 452 9.92 2.03 13.27
C ASN A 452 9.52 3.07 12.20
N ALA A 453 8.34 2.95 11.61
CA ALA A 453 7.91 3.88 10.58
C ALA A 453 7.80 5.32 11.10
N ASP A 454 7.38 5.49 12.34
CA ASP A 454 7.31 6.80 13.01
C ASP A 454 8.70 7.45 13.16
N GLN A 455 9.72 6.69 13.57
CA GLN A 455 11.10 7.19 13.70
C GLN A 455 11.69 7.64 12.35
N ARG A 456 11.22 7.06 11.24
CA ARG A 456 11.70 7.42 9.89
C ARG A 456 10.94 8.59 9.25
N LEU A 457 9.64 8.74 9.54
CA LEU A 457 8.74 9.55 8.72
C LEU A 457 7.93 10.60 9.49
N THR A 458 7.72 10.45 10.80
CA THR A 458 6.85 11.40 11.54
C THR A 458 7.45 12.81 11.60
N GLU A 459 8.78 12.95 11.67
CA GLU A 459 9.43 14.27 11.55
C GLU A 459 9.15 14.93 10.19
N LYS A 460 9.22 14.17 9.08
CA LYS A 460 8.86 14.65 7.74
C LYS A 460 7.38 15.05 7.65
N GLY A 461 6.49 14.26 8.27
CA GLY A 461 5.07 14.60 8.38
C GLY A 461 4.82 15.89 9.17
N TYR A 462 5.60 16.13 10.21
CA TYR A 462 5.58 17.38 10.99
C TYR A 462 6.08 18.57 10.16
N GLU A 463 7.20 18.44 9.46
CA GLU A 463 7.74 19.46 8.56
C GLU A 463 6.78 19.81 7.41
N VAL A 464 6.04 18.83 6.92
CA VAL A 464 4.98 19.02 5.92
C VAL A 464 3.80 19.79 6.52
N GLY A 465 3.46 19.56 7.78
CA GLY A 465 2.35 20.18 8.50
C GLY A 465 1.14 19.26 8.72
N LEU A 466 1.30 17.95 8.56
CA LEU A 466 0.24 16.94 8.79
C LEU A 466 0.29 16.31 10.18
N ILE A 467 1.39 16.45 10.90
CA ILE A 467 1.60 15.91 12.24
C ILE A 467 1.55 17.04 13.27
N SER A 468 0.81 16.84 14.36
CA SER A 468 0.71 17.78 15.47
C SER A 468 2.01 17.88 16.28
N GLN A 469 2.20 19.02 16.99
CA GLN A 469 3.32 19.19 17.91
C GLN A 469 3.35 18.09 18.99
N GLU A 470 2.20 17.75 19.56
CA GLU A 470 2.07 16.70 20.58
C GLU A 470 2.59 15.34 20.07
N ARG A 471 2.20 14.95 18.85
CA ARG A 471 2.65 13.70 18.24
C ARG A 471 4.16 13.73 17.93
N TYR A 472 4.68 14.87 17.51
CA TYR A 472 6.11 15.06 17.29
C TYR A 472 6.91 14.97 18.60
N ASP A 473 6.42 15.61 19.67
CA ASP A 473 7.05 15.57 21.00
C ASP A 473 7.05 14.14 21.57
N ARG A 474 5.95 13.39 21.39
CA ARG A 474 5.87 11.96 21.76
C ARG A 474 6.92 11.12 21.03
N LEU A 475 7.13 11.37 19.72
CA LEU A 475 8.20 10.70 18.97
C LEU A 475 9.58 11.02 19.57
N LYS A 476 9.87 12.31 19.84
CA LYS A 476 11.17 12.70 20.39
C LYS A 476 11.43 12.10 21.78
N GLU A 477 10.41 12.00 22.61
CA GLU A 477 10.53 11.31 23.89
C GLU A 477 10.78 9.81 23.72
N LYS A 478 10.08 9.14 22.80
CA LYS A 478 10.33 7.73 22.45
C LYS A 478 11.78 7.51 22.01
N GLU A 479 12.29 8.33 21.09
CA GLU A 479 13.67 8.26 20.60
C GLU A 479 14.67 8.42 21.75
N ARG A 480 14.48 9.44 22.60
CA ARG A 480 15.31 9.71 23.76
C ARG A 480 15.35 8.50 24.73
N LEU A 481 14.18 7.89 25.00
CA LEU A 481 14.09 6.72 25.89
C LEU A 481 14.79 5.51 25.30
N ILE A 482 14.66 5.25 23.99
CA ILE A 482 15.37 4.14 23.32
C ILE A 482 16.88 4.33 23.40
N GLU A 483 17.40 5.50 23.09
CA GLU A 483 18.83 5.80 23.15
C GLU A 483 19.40 5.68 24.56
N SER A 484 18.70 6.29 25.53
CA SER A 484 19.07 6.23 26.94
C SER A 484 19.11 4.80 27.47
N GLU A 485 18.13 3.98 27.09
CA GLU A 485 18.03 2.60 27.55
C GLU A 485 19.09 1.70 26.92
N ILE A 486 19.39 1.85 25.64
CA ILE A 486 20.48 1.14 24.97
C ILE A 486 21.83 1.49 25.63
N GLU A 487 22.07 2.77 25.92
CA GLU A 487 23.31 3.21 26.58
C GLU A 487 23.42 2.68 28.01
N ARG A 488 22.32 2.70 28.77
CA ARG A 488 22.24 2.11 30.11
C ARG A 488 22.60 0.62 30.09
N LEU A 489 21.97 -0.16 29.19
CA LEU A 489 22.20 -1.60 29.09
C LEU A 489 23.63 -1.96 28.68
N LYS A 490 24.28 -1.15 27.89
CA LYS A 490 25.72 -1.32 27.57
C LYS A 490 26.62 -1.14 28.79
N ASN A 491 26.21 -0.29 29.73
CA ASN A 491 26.96 0.05 30.94
C ASN A 491 26.50 -0.70 32.20
N ALA A 492 25.38 -1.41 32.17
CA ALA A 492 24.87 -2.24 33.24
C ALA A 492 25.48 -3.66 33.17
N TYR A 493 26.31 -4.00 34.12
CA TYR A 493 27.03 -5.27 34.14
C TYR A 493 26.44 -6.21 35.21
N VAL A 494 26.38 -7.48 34.86
CA VAL A 494 26.05 -8.58 35.78
C VAL A 494 27.23 -9.54 35.92
N GLY A 495 27.41 -10.06 37.15
CA GLY A 495 28.44 -11.06 37.44
C GLY A 495 27.94 -12.49 37.20
N THR A 496 28.71 -13.46 37.76
CA THR A 496 28.45 -14.90 37.65
C THR A 496 27.69 -15.44 38.87
N SER A 497 26.81 -14.63 39.49
CA SER A 497 26.04 -15.06 40.66
C SER A 497 25.09 -16.21 40.31
N GLU A 498 24.72 -17.02 41.33
CA GLU A 498 23.80 -18.15 41.19
C GLU A 498 22.50 -17.73 40.48
N LYS A 499 21.90 -16.61 40.90
CA LYS A 499 20.69 -16.05 40.27
C LYS A 499 20.84 -15.79 38.78
N VAL A 500 22.02 -15.30 38.35
CA VAL A 500 22.29 -15.06 36.93
C VAL A 500 22.44 -16.37 36.16
N GLN A 501 23.12 -17.36 36.75
CA GLN A 501 23.31 -18.67 36.11
C GLN A 501 21.98 -19.43 35.99
N GLU A 502 21.16 -19.43 37.05
CA GLU A 502 19.81 -20.03 37.04
C GLU A 502 18.91 -19.41 35.98
N LEU A 503 18.94 -18.08 35.83
CA LEU A 503 18.21 -17.40 34.77
C LEU A 503 18.68 -17.85 33.39
N LEU A 504 19.99 -17.88 33.13
CA LEU A 504 20.54 -18.31 31.84
C LEU A 504 20.18 -19.78 31.57
N GLU A 505 20.26 -20.66 32.56
CA GLU A 505 19.84 -22.06 32.42
C GLU A 505 18.34 -22.20 32.09
N SER A 506 17.49 -21.40 32.72
CA SER A 506 16.04 -21.40 32.44
C SER A 506 15.67 -21.02 31.01
N TYR A 507 16.52 -20.27 30.34
CA TYR A 507 16.40 -19.91 28.89
C TYR A 507 17.29 -20.77 27.98
N GLU A 508 17.86 -21.86 28.48
CA GLU A 508 18.81 -22.72 27.74
C GLU A 508 20.01 -21.94 27.17
N SER A 509 20.38 -20.83 27.80
CA SER A 509 21.46 -19.95 27.38
C SER A 509 22.80 -20.38 28.01
N THR A 510 23.89 -20.12 27.30
CA THR A 510 25.25 -20.46 27.75
C THR A 510 25.57 -19.74 29.09
N PRO A 511 26.06 -20.45 30.14
CA PRO A 511 26.49 -19.84 31.38
C PRO A 511 27.58 -18.77 31.18
N LEU A 512 27.65 -17.80 32.12
CA LEU A 512 28.71 -16.80 32.14
C LEU A 512 29.94 -17.31 32.89
N ASN A 513 31.12 -17.14 32.28
CA ASN A 513 32.42 -17.40 32.93
C ASN A 513 33.05 -16.13 33.56
N SER A 514 32.56 -14.97 33.15
CA SER A 514 32.97 -13.65 33.63
C SER A 514 31.80 -12.66 33.53
N GLY A 515 31.94 -11.48 34.13
CA GLY A 515 30.92 -10.43 34.03
C GLY A 515 30.63 -10.05 32.56
N SER A 516 29.36 -9.75 32.27
CA SER A 516 28.88 -9.35 30.97
C SER A 516 27.92 -8.16 31.10
N SER A 517 27.85 -7.29 30.08
CA SER A 517 26.82 -6.27 30.08
C SER A 517 25.44 -6.87 29.76
N LEU A 518 24.37 -6.24 30.25
CA LEU A 518 23.02 -6.65 29.91
C LEU A 518 22.76 -6.58 28.40
N ALA A 519 23.36 -5.59 27.71
CA ALA A 519 23.29 -5.47 26.26
C ALA A 519 23.87 -6.70 25.54
N GLU A 520 25.00 -7.27 26.02
CA GLU A 520 25.57 -8.49 25.45
C GLU A 520 24.69 -9.72 25.70
N LEU A 521 24.02 -9.80 26.85
CA LEU A 521 23.06 -10.86 27.12
C LEU A 521 21.84 -10.77 26.19
N ILE A 522 21.26 -9.58 26.02
CA ILE A 522 20.10 -9.37 25.13
C ILE A 522 20.43 -9.67 23.67
N ARG A 523 21.69 -9.55 23.24
CA ARG A 523 22.12 -9.95 21.88
C ARG A 523 21.97 -11.44 21.61
N ARG A 524 21.89 -12.28 22.65
CA ARG A 524 21.67 -13.72 22.48
C ARG A 524 20.24 -13.98 21.98
N PRO A 525 20.04 -14.90 21.02
CA PRO A 525 18.72 -15.13 20.40
C PRO A 525 17.62 -15.46 21.42
N GLU A 526 17.96 -16.25 22.44
CA GLU A 526 17.05 -16.75 23.47
C GLU A 526 16.70 -15.74 24.57
N LEU A 527 17.47 -14.65 24.71
CA LEU A 527 17.24 -13.64 25.75
C LEU A 527 16.58 -12.37 25.13
N SER A 528 15.83 -11.65 25.94
CA SER A 528 15.20 -10.36 25.57
C SER A 528 15.35 -9.37 26.73
N TYR A 529 14.94 -8.13 26.49
CA TYR A 529 14.85 -7.12 27.54
C TYR A 529 14.02 -7.59 28.73
N GLU A 530 12.91 -8.27 28.48
CA GLU A 530 12.06 -8.83 29.54
C GLU A 530 12.68 -10.06 30.18
N ALA A 531 13.37 -10.89 29.41
CA ALA A 531 14.03 -12.08 29.96
C ALA A 531 15.09 -11.75 31.04
N VAL A 532 15.78 -10.61 30.91
CA VAL A 532 16.81 -10.18 31.86
C VAL A 532 16.29 -9.32 33.02
N ALA A 533 14.96 -9.09 33.09
CA ALA A 533 14.35 -8.19 34.07
C ALA A 533 14.75 -8.51 35.53
N ASP A 534 14.75 -9.78 35.90
CA ASP A 534 15.02 -10.22 37.28
C ASP A 534 16.46 -10.02 37.72
N ILE A 535 17.39 -9.89 36.80
CA ILE A 535 18.82 -9.64 37.09
C ILE A 535 19.23 -8.18 36.83
N ASP A 536 18.33 -7.36 36.23
CA ASP A 536 18.55 -5.95 35.95
C ASP A 536 18.14 -5.08 37.17
N VAL A 537 19.04 -4.91 38.10
CA VAL A 537 18.81 -4.11 39.32
C VAL A 537 18.71 -2.59 39.03
N THR A 538 19.08 -2.16 37.84
CA THR A 538 19.08 -0.76 37.43
C THR A 538 17.93 -0.42 36.49
N ARG A 539 17.01 -1.36 36.26
CA ARG A 539 15.89 -1.21 35.30
C ARG A 539 15.00 -0.03 35.66
N PRO A 540 14.82 0.93 34.76
CA PRO A 540 13.95 2.07 34.99
C PRO A 540 12.47 1.68 34.83
N LYS A 541 11.58 2.48 35.42
CA LYS A 541 10.17 2.46 35.06
C LYS A 541 9.97 3.32 33.81
N LEU A 542 9.64 2.70 32.68
CA LEU A 542 9.28 3.40 31.45
C LEU A 542 7.83 3.93 31.53
N PRO A 543 7.50 5.03 30.81
CA PRO A 543 6.11 5.49 30.67
C PRO A 543 5.22 4.38 30.08
N GLU A 544 4.06 4.15 30.66
CA GLU A 544 3.18 3.02 30.31
C GLU A 544 2.75 3.05 28.83
N ASP A 545 2.50 4.25 28.30
CA ASP A 545 2.09 4.47 26.89
C ASP A 545 3.22 4.28 25.86
N LEU A 546 4.48 4.26 26.29
CA LEU A 546 5.66 4.09 25.41
C LEU A 546 6.45 2.81 25.69
N ALA A 547 6.22 2.16 26.84
CA ALA A 547 7.06 1.07 27.32
C ALA A 547 7.22 -0.07 26.30
N GLU A 548 6.12 -0.55 25.73
CA GLU A 548 6.13 -1.67 24.77
C GLU A 548 6.89 -1.31 23.49
N GLU A 549 6.67 -0.11 22.97
CA GLU A 549 7.36 0.37 21.78
C GLU A 549 8.86 0.56 22.02
N VAL A 550 9.24 1.14 23.15
CA VAL A 550 10.65 1.35 23.53
C VAL A 550 11.36 0.02 23.70
N ILE A 551 10.78 -0.90 24.47
CA ILE A 551 11.34 -2.24 24.71
C ILE A 551 11.55 -2.99 23.39
N GLY A 552 10.55 -2.98 22.52
CA GLY A 552 10.65 -3.63 21.20
C GLY A 552 11.78 -3.05 20.34
N GLN A 553 11.94 -1.71 20.33
CA GLN A 553 13.03 -1.05 19.60
C GLN A 553 14.40 -1.33 20.21
N VAL A 554 14.52 -1.39 21.54
CA VAL A 554 15.76 -1.72 22.25
C VAL A 554 16.19 -3.15 21.91
N ASP A 555 15.28 -4.13 22.02
CA ASP A 555 15.55 -5.53 21.67
C ASP A 555 16.06 -5.68 20.22
N ILE A 556 15.35 -5.09 19.27
CA ILE A 556 15.72 -5.17 17.85
C ILE A 556 17.07 -4.47 17.60
N SER A 557 17.27 -3.29 18.20
CA SER A 557 18.50 -2.52 18.00
C SER A 557 19.72 -3.25 18.53
N LEU A 558 19.62 -3.93 19.68
CA LEU A 558 20.73 -4.69 20.25
C LEU A 558 20.99 -6.00 19.51
N LYS A 559 19.95 -6.77 19.19
CA LYS A 559 20.08 -8.08 18.53
C LYS A 559 20.60 -7.97 17.10
N TYR A 560 20.16 -6.95 16.37
CA TYR A 560 20.46 -6.79 14.94
C TYR A 560 21.47 -5.68 14.65
N ASP A 561 22.17 -5.15 15.66
CA ASP A 561 23.12 -4.03 15.53
C ASP A 561 24.09 -4.20 14.35
N GLY A 562 24.80 -5.31 14.26
CA GLY A 562 25.75 -5.56 13.18
C GLY A 562 25.15 -5.52 11.78
N TYR A 563 23.92 -6.05 11.63
CA TYR A 563 23.18 -6.01 10.35
C TYR A 563 22.65 -4.61 10.03
N ILE A 564 22.17 -3.88 11.04
CA ILE A 564 21.69 -2.50 10.92
C ILE A 564 22.83 -1.59 10.47
N GLN A 565 24.00 -1.68 11.10
CA GLN A 565 25.19 -0.89 10.73
C GLN A 565 25.68 -1.21 9.31
N ARG A 566 25.59 -2.48 8.91
CA ARG A 566 25.90 -2.88 7.53
C ARG A 566 24.96 -2.23 6.51
N GLN A 567 23.64 -2.26 6.78
CA GLN A 567 22.66 -1.62 5.90
C GLN A 567 22.81 -0.10 5.87
N LYS A 568 23.09 0.55 7.01
CA LYS A 568 23.35 1.99 7.05
C LYS A 568 24.52 2.39 6.14
N ARG A 569 25.62 1.64 6.16
CA ARG A 569 26.74 1.88 5.24
C ARG A 569 26.37 1.70 3.77
N GLN A 570 25.53 0.72 3.45
CA GLN A 570 25.01 0.54 2.09
C GLN A 570 24.11 1.72 1.66
N VAL A 571 23.28 2.23 2.57
CA VAL A 571 22.45 3.43 2.34
C VAL A 571 23.29 4.66 2.07
N GLU A 572 24.39 4.88 2.82
CA GLU A 572 25.31 6.00 2.56
C GLU A 572 25.91 5.94 1.16
N GLN A 573 26.28 4.75 0.70
CA GLN A 573 26.78 4.56 -0.67
C GLN A 573 25.68 4.82 -1.70
N PHE A 574 24.46 4.32 -1.45
CA PHE A 574 23.30 4.56 -2.29
C PHE A 574 22.98 6.06 -2.41
N LYS A 575 22.92 6.78 -1.28
CA LYS A 575 22.64 8.23 -1.27
C LYS A 575 23.68 9.04 -2.04
N LYS A 576 24.95 8.64 -2.05
CA LYS A 576 25.97 9.27 -2.89
C LYS A 576 25.64 9.17 -4.38
N MET A 577 25.06 8.07 -4.84
CA MET A 577 24.62 7.88 -6.23
C MET A 577 23.32 8.65 -6.51
N GLU A 578 22.34 8.61 -5.59
CA GLU A 578 21.07 9.35 -5.73
C GLU A 578 21.28 10.87 -5.73
N ASN A 579 22.20 11.38 -4.93
CA ASN A 579 22.50 12.80 -4.87
C ASN A 579 23.24 13.30 -6.12
N LYS A 580 23.80 12.41 -6.94
CA LYS A 580 24.44 12.79 -8.19
C LYS A 580 23.38 13.01 -9.27
N LYS A 581 22.92 14.25 -9.38
CA LYS A 581 21.87 14.65 -10.34
C LYS A 581 22.33 14.50 -11.78
N ILE A 582 21.39 14.19 -12.66
CA ILE A 582 21.52 14.25 -14.10
C ILE A 582 20.77 15.50 -14.56
N PRO A 583 21.40 16.40 -15.35
CA PRO A 583 20.73 17.58 -15.90
C PRO A 583 19.51 17.18 -16.76
N GLU A 584 18.42 17.94 -16.65
CA GLU A 584 17.20 17.68 -17.43
C GLU A 584 17.43 17.77 -18.95
N ASP A 585 18.34 18.64 -19.37
CA ASP A 585 18.75 18.87 -20.77
C ASP A 585 19.88 17.97 -21.23
N MET A 586 20.24 16.92 -20.46
CA MET A 586 21.34 16.00 -20.77
C MET A 586 21.18 15.40 -22.17
N ASP A 587 22.19 15.62 -23.01
CA ASP A 587 22.32 14.94 -24.29
C ASP A 587 23.07 13.60 -24.14
N TYR A 588 22.33 12.51 -24.13
CA TYR A 588 22.89 11.17 -24.01
C TYR A 588 23.64 10.69 -25.26
N ASP A 589 23.40 11.30 -26.45
CA ASP A 589 24.16 10.98 -27.67
C ASP A 589 25.58 11.53 -27.60
N ALA A 590 25.80 12.62 -26.86
CA ALA A 590 27.11 13.21 -26.66
C ALA A 590 27.99 12.40 -25.68
N VAL A 591 27.42 11.42 -24.98
CA VAL A 591 28.16 10.59 -24.02
C VAL A 591 28.81 9.40 -24.72
N ASN A 592 30.08 9.55 -25.07
CA ASN A 592 30.82 8.46 -25.70
C ASN A 592 30.89 7.21 -24.83
N SER A 593 30.81 6.04 -25.47
CA SER A 593 30.87 4.71 -24.84
C SER A 593 29.64 4.24 -24.09
N LEU A 594 28.50 4.96 -24.14
CA LEU A 594 27.22 4.37 -23.78
C LEU A 594 26.76 3.37 -24.85
N ARG A 595 26.16 2.27 -24.41
CA ARG A 595 25.52 1.32 -25.33
C ARG A 595 24.28 1.96 -25.96
N ILE A 596 23.98 1.60 -27.20
CA ILE A 596 22.80 2.12 -27.94
C ILE A 596 21.51 1.92 -27.15
N GLU A 597 21.32 0.71 -26.57
CA GLU A 597 20.18 0.39 -25.72
C GLU A 597 20.10 1.32 -24.50
N ALA A 598 21.21 1.57 -23.84
CA ALA A 598 21.26 2.47 -22.69
C ALA A 598 20.91 3.90 -23.07
N VAL A 599 21.43 4.41 -24.20
CA VAL A 599 21.07 5.74 -24.74
C VAL A 599 19.57 5.84 -24.98
N GLN A 600 18.97 4.85 -25.65
CA GLN A 600 17.53 4.83 -25.92
C GLN A 600 16.71 4.86 -24.63
N LYS A 601 17.08 4.00 -23.67
CA LYS A 601 16.38 3.93 -22.38
C LYS A 601 16.54 5.21 -21.55
N LEU A 602 17.73 5.78 -21.48
CA LEU A 602 17.99 7.02 -20.76
C LEU A 602 17.22 8.21 -21.37
N LYS A 603 17.08 8.27 -22.69
CA LYS A 603 16.25 9.27 -23.39
C LYS A 603 14.75 9.08 -23.13
N GLU A 604 14.29 7.83 -23.12
CA GLU A 604 12.89 7.46 -22.86
C GLU A 604 12.50 7.82 -21.42
N TYR A 605 13.31 7.41 -20.43
CA TYR A 605 12.98 7.54 -19.01
C TYR A 605 13.37 8.87 -18.39
N ARG A 606 14.35 9.58 -18.94
CA ARG A 606 14.84 10.86 -18.41
C ARG A 606 15.08 10.82 -16.90
N PRO A 607 15.98 9.95 -16.41
CA PRO A 607 16.24 9.83 -14.97
C PRO A 607 16.83 11.12 -14.41
N VAL A 608 16.42 11.48 -13.19
CA VAL A 608 16.86 12.71 -12.51
C VAL A 608 18.15 12.51 -11.70
N SER A 609 18.59 11.26 -11.53
CA SER A 609 19.81 10.91 -10.78
C SER A 609 20.52 9.68 -11.35
N ILE A 610 21.79 9.54 -11.00
CA ILE A 610 22.58 8.34 -11.33
C ILE A 610 21.98 7.09 -10.66
N GLY A 611 21.48 7.21 -9.43
CA GLY A 611 20.80 6.11 -8.77
C GLY A 611 19.56 5.67 -9.52
N GLN A 612 18.72 6.60 -9.97
CA GLN A 612 17.56 6.29 -10.79
C GLN A 612 17.95 5.65 -12.13
N ALA A 613 18.95 6.19 -12.80
CA ALA A 613 19.48 5.63 -14.05
C ALA A 613 19.92 4.16 -13.89
N SER A 614 20.55 3.82 -12.76
CA SER A 614 21.04 2.47 -12.49
C SER A 614 19.96 1.40 -12.32
N ARG A 615 18.71 1.82 -12.08
CA ARG A 615 17.56 0.93 -11.91
C ARG A 615 16.75 0.71 -13.19
N ILE A 616 17.07 1.44 -14.25
CA ILE A 616 16.41 1.30 -15.55
C ILE A 616 16.85 0.00 -16.21
N SER A 617 15.88 -0.83 -16.59
CA SER A 617 16.15 -2.06 -17.36
C SER A 617 16.81 -1.71 -18.69
N GLY A 618 17.92 -2.38 -19.02
CA GLY A 618 18.74 -2.06 -20.21
C GLY A 618 19.92 -1.15 -19.95
N VAL A 619 20.01 -0.51 -18.77
CA VAL A 619 21.19 0.27 -18.33
C VAL A 619 22.05 -0.61 -17.43
N SER A 620 23.30 -0.86 -17.83
CA SER A 620 24.23 -1.71 -17.09
C SER A 620 25.10 -0.92 -16.11
N PRO A 621 25.76 -1.58 -15.15
CA PRO A 621 26.76 -0.94 -14.28
C PRO A 621 27.90 -0.25 -15.06
N ALA A 622 28.26 -0.78 -16.25
CA ALA A 622 29.26 -0.15 -17.12
C ALA A 622 28.76 1.19 -17.67
N ASP A 623 27.49 1.26 -18.13
CA ASP A 623 26.87 2.51 -18.59
C ASP A 623 26.80 3.56 -17.47
N ILE A 624 26.49 3.14 -16.24
CA ILE A 624 26.51 4.01 -15.07
C ILE A 624 27.89 4.56 -14.79
N SER A 625 28.93 3.73 -14.91
CA SER A 625 30.32 4.19 -14.75
C SER A 625 30.70 5.24 -15.80
N VAL A 626 30.29 5.06 -17.05
CA VAL A 626 30.48 6.04 -18.13
C VAL A 626 29.77 7.36 -17.83
N LEU A 627 28.49 7.31 -17.40
CA LEU A 627 27.75 8.50 -16.98
C LEU A 627 28.41 9.24 -15.81
N LEU A 628 28.90 8.49 -14.82
CA LEU A 628 29.61 9.06 -13.66
C LEU A 628 30.86 9.83 -14.08
N VAL A 629 31.68 9.27 -14.99
CA VAL A 629 32.89 9.91 -15.53
C VAL A 629 32.51 11.16 -16.32
N TYR A 630 31.53 11.07 -17.20
CA TYR A 630 31.07 12.20 -18.02
C TYR A 630 30.59 13.37 -17.17
N LEU A 631 29.70 13.11 -16.19
CA LEU A 631 29.19 14.13 -15.26
C LEU A 631 30.28 14.71 -14.33
N SER A 632 31.36 13.98 -14.11
CA SER A 632 32.50 14.45 -13.30
C SER A 632 33.48 15.29 -14.12
N GLY A 633 33.53 15.10 -15.44
CA GLY A 633 34.41 15.79 -16.35
C GLY A 633 33.91 17.15 -16.85
N ASN A 634 32.59 17.41 -16.83
CA ASN A 634 31.99 18.65 -17.30
C ASN A 634 32.09 19.85 -16.33
N HIS A 635 32.84 19.73 -15.22
CA HIS A 635 33.18 20.82 -14.31
C HIS A 635 34.61 21.32 -14.47
N ARG A 636 35.24 21.14 -15.67
CA ARG A 636 36.49 21.79 -16.01
C ARG A 636 36.32 22.77 -17.15
#